data_b1aaaae227aa2a6be5437b3b923ba2ee
#
_entry.id   b1aaaae227aa2a6be5437b3b923ba2ee
#
_cell.length_a   1.000
_cell.length_b   1.000
_cell.length_c   1.000
_cell.angle_alpha   90.00
_cell.angle_beta   90.00
_cell.angle_gamma   90.00
#
_symmetry.space_group_name_H-M   'P 1'
#
loop_
_entity.id
_entity.type
_entity.pdbx_description
1 polymer ?
#
loop_
_entity_poly.entity_id
_entity_poly.type
_entity_poly.pdbx_seq_one_letter_code
_entity_poly.pdbx_strand_id
1 'polypeptide(L)'
;MRKKVLFICALFGEISAFATQEPKTLNLENGCIEAVFDAKNGALIRVTDKKSGWEIMKREALGQSFEMLLPMEGTQMTQADRRYNVVKGIKQDNPEIKQADNKITFIWKGLKSDFMDQKADITFKGEVRLTDKGLEYSGEVINNSQLPIEYVSWPCIGEVTVPDKTQPLYHSTRNDQRELFPHFFNQHGYWGVDYPTSTYVLPEKSFLQVNDRERGFMVYHREMPKYMTITSFELIPGYEIRGVNPYEDEIDGEMVRIQFKANHIIFNKPGETSELDPIQFIIYKGDWTKGVDLYRNDRIALTAHQRDTDPKWLDSPLTWRKISIGNGKDLVRYGKEALKGGVDVLLVSGWYRIENGHVLEVLGLEDAITECQSQGIRVVLETNWTTVDRHSAGYRENFRKYVMVDPFDMPYNFHNICPNTPNIQKWVKSEWLKLPALHMADGYMNSDFNHNNKSFMCFDKFHQHRLGEPTLNGIMKIDAEMAKNLAGNTEKVALGQGFVDYQNDIYNGYLVNASDNFYALHRYMDTLIPIMLRVEVRNARKAMNEALLNRMNIVYDLNFFNDNLEDYPNIVKYGNQIEDLRNKYAGYLWNATFNEHHGASVQGNNLEYAVFITKSGKRAVVVVNKSVNDNSKAEVVLDNGKALVYATPESQESKTFNGSVELAPLSAVVIMEK
;
A
#
# COMPACT_ATOMS: atom_id res chain seq x y z
N MET A 1 65.98 -61.06 35.97
CA MET A 1 65.26 -61.52 34.75
C MET A 1 63.78 -61.67 35.09
N ARG A 2 62.96 -60.74 34.73
CA ARG A 2 61.47 -60.80 34.91
C ARG A 2 60.85 -60.52 33.59
N LYS A 3 60.17 -61.51 33.01
CA LYS A 3 59.32 -61.44 31.78
C LYS A 3 58.07 -60.71 32.14
N LYS A 4 57.73 -59.67 31.43
CA LYS A 4 56.42 -59.03 31.45
C LYS A 4 55.61 -59.63 30.32
N VAL A 5 54.48 -60.22 30.65
CA VAL A 5 53.45 -60.66 29.71
C VAL A 5 52.50 -59.51 29.48
N LEU A 6 52.30 -59.17 28.21
CA LEU A 6 51.36 -58.10 27.79
C LEU A 6 50.04 -58.77 27.43
N PHE A 7 48.96 -58.45 28.15
CA PHE A 7 47.60 -58.80 27.81
C PHE A 7 46.99 -57.73 26.89
N ILE A 8 46.65 -58.09 25.67
CA ILE A 8 45.88 -57.24 24.75
C ILE A 8 44.44 -57.67 24.87
N CYS A 9 43.57 -56.85 25.52
CA CYS A 9 42.13 -56.97 25.42
C CYS A 9 41.67 -56.23 24.19
N ALA A 10 41.22 -56.94 23.18
CA ALA A 10 40.49 -56.42 22.03
C ALA A 10 39.05 -56.16 22.48
N LEU A 11 38.67 -54.88 22.67
CA LEU A 11 37.28 -54.44 22.74
C LEU A 11 36.76 -54.21 21.32
N PHE A 12 35.93 -55.13 20.85
CA PHE A 12 35.07 -54.85 19.70
C PHE A 12 33.94 -53.91 20.19
N GLY A 13 34.07 -52.66 19.94
CA GLY A 13 32.97 -51.71 20.04
C GLY A 13 32.19 -51.80 18.72
N GLU A 14 30.95 -52.28 18.80
CA GLU A 14 29.96 -52.09 17.73
C GLU A 14 29.67 -50.61 17.60
N ILE A 15 30.26 -49.96 16.59
CA ILE A 15 29.82 -48.64 16.15
C ILE A 15 28.49 -48.86 15.38
N SER A 16 27.41 -48.71 16.12
CA SER A 16 26.10 -48.51 15.49
C SER A 16 26.19 -47.20 14.72
N ALA A 17 26.35 -47.27 13.43
CA ALA A 17 26.13 -46.14 12.56
C ALA A 17 24.64 -45.76 12.66
N PHE A 18 24.35 -44.73 13.46
CA PHE A 18 23.10 -44.01 13.30
C PHE A 18 23.11 -43.45 11.88
N ALA A 19 22.47 -44.13 10.96
CA ALA A 19 22.09 -43.57 9.69
C ALA A 19 21.13 -42.42 10.06
N THR A 20 21.64 -41.18 10.04
CA THR A 20 20.80 -40.00 10.01
C THR A 20 19.95 -40.16 8.75
N GLN A 21 18.69 -40.54 8.92
CA GLN A 21 17.71 -40.49 7.85
C GLN A 21 17.69 -39.02 7.42
N GLU A 22 18.07 -38.76 6.17
CA GLU A 22 17.92 -37.44 5.61
C GLU A 22 16.47 -36.98 5.87
N PRO A 23 16.26 -35.75 6.38
CA PRO A 23 14.92 -35.29 6.67
C PRO A 23 14.11 -35.35 5.37
N LYS A 24 12.99 -36.01 5.42
CA LYS A 24 12.10 -36.18 4.27
C LYS A 24 11.55 -34.81 3.95
N THR A 25 11.93 -34.25 2.80
CA THR A 25 11.49 -32.94 2.33
C THR A 25 10.41 -33.08 1.27
N LEU A 26 9.60 -32.03 1.13
CA LEU A 26 8.59 -31.86 0.10
C LEU A 26 8.95 -30.63 -0.72
N ASN A 27 8.96 -30.75 -2.03
CA ASN A 27 9.39 -29.68 -2.91
C ASN A 27 8.24 -29.25 -3.83
N LEU A 28 8.12 -27.94 -4.02
CA LEU A 28 7.38 -27.30 -5.11
C LEU A 28 8.38 -26.48 -5.92
N GLU A 29 8.53 -26.83 -7.20
CA GLU A 29 9.47 -26.12 -8.05
C GLU A 29 8.98 -25.97 -9.50
N ASN A 30 9.43 -24.87 -10.12
CA ASN A 30 9.32 -24.65 -11.57
C ASN A 30 10.59 -23.97 -12.09
N GLY A 31 10.55 -23.36 -13.27
CA GLY A 31 11.67 -22.61 -13.84
C GLY A 31 12.01 -21.29 -13.13
N CYS A 32 11.19 -20.85 -12.18
CA CYS A 32 11.36 -19.57 -11.49
C CYS A 32 11.72 -19.73 -10.01
N ILE A 33 11.03 -20.62 -9.30
CA ILE A 33 11.11 -20.77 -7.86
C ILE A 33 11.29 -22.22 -7.44
N GLU A 34 12.01 -22.43 -6.35
CA GLU A 34 12.01 -23.65 -5.57
C GLU A 34 11.59 -23.32 -4.14
N ALA A 35 10.62 -24.06 -3.60
CA ALA A 35 10.21 -23.99 -2.19
C ALA A 35 10.30 -25.39 -1.57
N VAL A 36 11.00 -25.48 -0.45
CA VAL A 36 11.27 -26.74 0.24
C VAL A 36 10.64 -26.70 1.62
N PHE A 37 9.88 -27.75 1.94
CA PHE A 37 9.18 -27.90 3.22
C PHE A 37 9.66 -29.13 3.95
N ASP A 38 9.71 -29.07 5.28
CA ASP A 38 9.91 -30.22 6.15
C ASP A 38 8.63 -31.09 6.15
N ALA A 39 8.73 -32.32 5.71
CA ALA A 39 7.61 -33.26 5.69
C ALA A 39 7.13 -33.67 7.09
N LYS A 40 7.90 -33.42 8.14
CA LYS A 40 7.52 -33.75 9.52
C LYS A 40 6.54 -32.76 10.11
N ASN A 41 6.74 -31.48 9.90
CA ASN A 41 6.01 -30.42 10.58
C ASN A 41 5.41 -29.34 9.64
N GLY A 42 5.63 -29.48 8.32
CA GLY A 42 5.13 -28.54 7.33
C GLY A 42 5.85 -27.18 7.32
N ALA A 43 7.00 -27.06 7.99
CA ALA A 43 7.75 -25.82 7.98
C ALA A 43 8.35 -25.53 6.61
N LEU A 44 8.29 -24.28 6.19
CA LEU A 44 9.04 -23.79 5.04
C LEU A 44 10.50 -23.60 5.47
N ILE A 45 11.44 -24.31 4.85
CA ILE A 45 12.86 -24.32 5.22
C ILE A 45 13.79 -23.68 4.18
N ARG A 46 13.35 -23.58 2.93
CA ARG A 46 14.09 -22.91 1.87
C ARG A 46 13.16 -22.37 0.79
N VAL A 47 13.45 -21.16 0.33
CA VAL A 47 12.85 -20.56 -0.86
C VAL A 47 13.97 -19.95 -1.70
N THR A 48 14.05 -20.35 -2.96
CA THR A 48 15.10 -19.91 -3.89
C THR A 48 14.51 -19.32 -5.15
N ASP A 49 14.92 -18.13 -5.54
CA ASP A 49 14.75 -17.62 -6.90
C ASP A 49 15.75 -18.30 -7.81
N LYS A 50 15.28 -19.25 -8.62
CA LYS A 50 16.14 -20.06 -9.52
C LYS A 50 16.79 -19.23 -10.63
N LYS A 51 16.23 -18.07 -10.97
CA LYS A 51 16.77 -17.22 -12.05
C LYS A 51 17.93 -16.36 -11.60
N SER A 52 17.90 -15.87 -10.37
CA SER A 52 18.96 -15.04 -9.81
C SER A 52 19.90 -15.81 -8.85
N GLY A 53 19.49 -17.00 -8.42
CA GLY A 53 20.18 -17.76 -7.38
C GLY A 53 19.99 -17.20 -5.98
N TRP A 54 19.06 -16.25 -5.78
CA TRP A 54 18.80 -15.68 -4.46
C TRP A 54 18.03 -16.69 -3.59
N GLU A 55 18.70 -17.14 -2.53
CA GLU A 55 18.06 -17.92 -1.47
C GLU A 55 17.32 -16.97 -0.55
N ILE A 56 16.07 -16.64 -0.88
CA ILE A 56 15.23 -15.69 -0.13
C ILE A 56 15.10 -16.13 1.32
N MET A 57 14.93 -17.42 1.54
CA MET A 57 14.99 -18.09 2.84
C MET A 57 15.84 -19.34 2.73
N LYS A 58 16.81 -19.53 3.63
CA LYS A 58 17.76 -20.67 3.52
C LYS A 58 18.12 -21.37 4.83
N ARG A 59 17.64 -20.89 5.98
CA ARG A 59 18.00 -21.43 7.29
C ARG A 59 16.92 -22.35 7.83
N GLU A 60 17.16 -23.65 7.78
CA GLU A 60 16.21 -24.67 8.24
C GLU A 60 15.79 -24.48 9.70
N ALA A 61 16.72 -24.12 10.57
CA ALA A 61 16.47 -23.87 11.99
C ALA A 61 15.45 -22.75 12.26
N LEU A 62 15.28 -21.82 11.31
CA LEU A 62 14.30 -20.73 11.37
C LEU A 62 13.04 -21.04 10.57
N GLY A 63 12.92 -22.24 10.01
CA GLY A 63 11.75 -22.66 9.29
C GLY A 63 10.49 -22.60 10.15
N GLN A 64 9.43 -22.03 9.56
CA GLN A 64 8.13 -21.89 10.20
C GLN A 64 7.05 -22.56 9.38
N SER A 65 6.00 -23.05 10.03
CA SER A 65 4.78 -23.50 9.36
C SER A 65 3.70 -22.44 9.47
N PHE A 66 2.89 -22.50 10.49
CA PHE A 66 1.89 -21.46 10.79
C PHE A 66 1.96 -21.02 12.24
N GLU A 67 1.34 -19.87 12.53
CA GLU A 67 1.03 -19.46 13.91
C GLU A 67 -0.45 -19.12 14.03
N MET A 68 -1.02 -19.28 15.22
CA MET A 68 -2.42 -18.97 15.50
C MET A 68 -2.55 -18.42 16.90
N LEU A 69 -3.16 -17.25 17.07
CA LEU A 69 -3.41 -16.66 18.38
C LEU A 69 -4.79 -17.06 18.89
N LEU A 70 -4.81 -17.68 20.07
CA LEU A 70 -6.03 -18.05 20.81
C LEU A 70 -6.09 -17.22 22.09
N PRO A 71 -6.76 -16.06 22.13
CA PRO A 71 -6.85 -15.27 23.32
C PRO A 71 -7.58 -16.04 24.43
N MET A 72 -7.01 -16.07 25.63
CA MET A 72 -7.61 -16.71 26.78
C MET A 72 -8.48 -15.72 27.57
N GLU A 73 -9.74 -16.06 27.80
CA GLU A 73 -10.64 -15.27 28.64
C GLU A 73 -10.37 -15.49 30.13
N GLY A 74 -10.66 -14.46 30.94
CA GLY A 74 -10.82 -14.58 32.38
C GLY A 74 -9.55 -14.61 33.22
N THR A 75 -8.39 -14.40 32.65
CA THR A 75 -7.14 -14.23 33.39
C THR A 75 -6.88 -12.75 33.64
N GLN A 76 -6.31 -12.41 34.80
CA GLN A 76 -5.76 -11.08 35.08
C GLN A 76 -4.48 -10.80 34.22
N MET A 77 -4.49 -11.29 32.99
CA MET A 77 -3.38 -11.19 32.09
C MET A 77 -3.25 -9.75 31.60
N THR A 78 -2.06 -9.22 31.64
CA THR A 78 -1.72 -7.96 30.99
C THR A 78 -1.90 -8.09 29.48
N GLN A 79 -2.00 -6.99 28.74
CA GLN A 79 -2.02 -7.03 27.27
C GLN A 79 -0.86 -7.84 26.68
N ALA A 80 0.29 -7.83 27.35
CA ALA A 80 1.45 -8.61 26.98
C ALA A 80 1.16 -10.12 27.03
N ASP A 81 0.48 -10.58 28.07
CA ASP A 81 0.24 -12.01 28.31
C ASP A 81 -0.78 -12.62 27.34
N ARG A 82 -1.74 -11.83 26.85
CA ARG A 82 -2.71 -12.26 25.82
C ARG A 82 -2.04 -12.65 24.50
N ARG A 83 -0.88 -12.08 24.21
CA ARG A 83 -0.09 -12.36 23.00
C ARG A 83 0.65 -13.68 23.05
N TYR A 84 0.71 -14.34 24.20
CA TYR A 84 1.52 -15.54 24.37
C TYR A 84 0.78 -16.86 24.19
N ASN A 85 -0.55 -16.87 24.15
CA ASN A 85 -1.27 -18.11 23.83
C ASN A 85 -1.24 -18.40 22.31
N VAL A 86 -0.03 -18.53 21.78
CA VAL A 86 0.21 -18.75 20.36
C VAL A 86 0.44 -20.23 20.11
N VAL A 87 -0.38 -20.82 19.27
CA VAL A 87 -0.14 -22.12 18.67
C VAL A 87 0.90 -21.96 17.58
N LYS A 88 2.01 -22.71 17.69
CA LYS A 88 3.07 -22.75 16.67
C LYS A 88 3.00 -24.06 15.90
N GLY A 89 2.84 -24.02 14.61
CA GLY A 89 2.66 -25.20 13.77
C GLY A 89 3.81 -26.20 13.87
N ILE A 90 5.05 -25.73 13.99
CA ILE A 90 6.24 -26.58 14.18
C ILE A 90 6.25 -27.36 15.52
N LYS A 91 5.42 -26.97 16.48
CA LYS A 91 5.26 -27.65 17.78
C LYS A 91 4.05 -28.57 17.83
N GLN A 92 3.31 -28.73 16.76
CA GLN A 92 2.15 -29.59 16.68
C GLN A 92 2.54 -31.04 16.31
N ASP A 93 1.59 -31.97 16.44
CA ASP A 93 1.73 -33.29 15.85
C ASP A 93 1.94 -33.15 14.32
N ASN A 94 2.55 -34.17 13.71
CA ASN A 94 2.80 -34.19 12.28
C ASN A 94 1.49 -33.99 11.51
N PRO A 95 1.44 -33.10 10.52
CA PRO A 95 0.25 -32.90 9.72
C PRO A 95 -0.02 -34.11 8.80
N GLU A 96 -1.28 -34.32 8.47
CA GLU A 96 -1.63 -35.12 7.31
C GLU A 96 -1.23 -34.32 6.05
N ILE A 97 -0.45 -34.93 5.15
CA ILE A 97 0.11 -34.27 3.97
C ILE A 97 -0.51 -34.88 2.71
N LYS A 98 -1.01 -33.99 1.83
CA LYS A 98 -1.46 -34.36 0.48
C LYS A 98 -0.64 -33.56 -0.52
N GLN A 99 0.11 -34.24 -1.35
CA GLN A 99 0.94 -33.64 -2.39
C GLN A 99 0.41 -34.00 -3.77
N ALA A 100 0.31 -33.02 -4.65
CA ALA A 100 0.12 -33.13 -6.08
C ALA A 100 1.27 -32.39 -6.79
N ASP A 101 1.36 -32.46 -8.11
CA ASP A 101 2.50 -31.95 -8.88
C ASP A 101 2.76 -30.45 -8.61
N ASN A 102 1.72 -29.66 -8.43
CA ASN A 102 1.83 -28.21 -8.24
C ASN A 102 1.27 -27.72 -6.90
N LYS A 103 0.98 -28.64 -5.95
CA LYS A 103 0.30 -28.27 -4.71
C LYS A 103 0.66 -29.19 -3.56
N ILE A 104 0.85 -28.59 -2.38
CA ILE A 104 0.94 -29.32 -1.10
C ILE A 104 -0.15 -28.78 -0.17
N THR A 105 -0.87 -29.70 0.45
CA THR A 105 -1.84 -29.39 1.50
C THR A 105 -1.39 -30.05 2.80
N PHE A 106 -1.30 -29.24 3.85
CA PHE A 106 -1.00 -29.68 5.21
C PHE A 106 -2.27 -29.58 6.06
N ILE A 107 -2.56 -30.60 6.86
CA ILE A 107 -3.75 -30.63 7.71
C ILE A 107 -3.30 -30.97 9.14
N TRP A 108 -3.35 -29.99 10.04
CA TRP A 108 -3.10 -30.16 11.45
C TRP A 108 -4.42 -30.27 12.21
N LYS A 109 -4.52 -31.21 13.14
CA LYS A 109 -5.73 -31.49 13.93
C LYS A 109 -5.41 -31.52 15.42
N GLY A 110 -6.29 -30.95 16.23
CA GLY A 110 -6.12 -30.95 17.68
C GLY A 110 -4.93 -30.08 18.10
N LEU A 111 -5.09 -28.76 18.01
CA LEU A 111 -4.00 -27.80 18.20
C LEU A 111 -3.77 -27.47 19.68
N LYS A 112 -2.49 -27.23 20.03
CA LYS A 112 -2.07 -26.92 21.41
C LYS A 112 -1.00 -25.82 21.41
N SER A 113 -1.13 -24.87 22.34
CA SER A 113 -0.04 -23.94 22.68
C SER A 113 0.73 -24.42 23.91
N ASP A 114 1.85 -23.76 24.22
CA ASP A 114 2.64 -24.03 25.42
C ASP A 114 1.87 -23.71 26.73
N PHE A 115 0.80 -22.92 26.66
CA PHE A 115 -0.01 -22.48 27.80
C PHE A 115 -1.31 -23.31 28.00
N MET A 116 -1.53 -24.32 27.17
CA MET A 116 -2.74 -25.14 27.21
C MET A 116 -2.42 -26.55 27.75
N ASP A 117 -3.21 -27.05 28.70
CA ASP A 117 -3.06 -28.40 29.22
C ASP A 117 -3.51 -29.47 28.22
N GLN A 118 -4.55 -29.17 27.44
CA GLN A 118 -5.17 -30.08 26.47
C GLN A 118 -5.20 -29.49 25.08
N LYS A 119 -5.26 -30.36 24.07
CA LYS A 119 -5.46 -29.96 22.68
C LYS A 119 -6.87 -29.39 22.49
N ALA A 120 -6.98 -28.28 21.79
CA ALA A 120 -8.24 -27.74 21.34
C ALA A 120 -8.70 -28.49 20.07
N ASP A 121 -10.00 -28.73 19.92
CA ASP A 121 -10.58 -29.29 18.70
C ASP A 121 -10.63 -28.22 17.60
N ILE A 122 -9.45 -27.91 17.08
CA ILE A 122 -9.23 -26.97 15.98
C ILE A 122 -8.47 -27.74 14.89
N THR A 123 -8.95 -27.59 13.66
CA THR A 123 -8.24 -28.07 12.46
C THR A 123 -7.79 -26.86 11.65
N PHE A 124 -6.50 -26.83 11.31
CA PHE A 124 -5.96 -25.91 10.31
C PHE A 124 -5.52 -26.68 9.07
N LYS A 125 -6.03 -26.26 7.92
CA LYS A 125 -5.65 -26.78 6.61
C LYS A 125 -4.96 -25.64 5.86
N GLY A 126 -3.64 -25.74 5.70
CA GLY A 126 -2.83 -24.83 4.89
C GLY A 126 -2.53 -25.44 3.54
N GLU A 127 -2.71 -24.66 2.49
CA GLU A 127 -2.43 -25.07 1.13
C GLU A 127 -1.39 -24.14 0.49
N VAL A 128 -0.40 -24.70 -0.17
CA VAL A 128 0.59 -23.97 -0.97
C VAL A 128 0.50 -24.49 -2.39
N ARG A 129 0.26 -23.60 -3.34
CA ARG A 129 0.17 -23.92 -4.76
C ARG A 129 1.27 -23.20 -5.53
N LEU A 130 1.95 -23.94 -6.37
CA LEU A 130 2.92 -23.41 -7.32
C LEU A 130 2.19 -22.72 -8.48
N THR A 131 2.60 -21.49 -8.77
CA THR A 131 2.13 -20.71 -9.92
C THR A 131 3.28 -20.45 -10.89
N ASP A 132 3.00 -19.91 -12.07
CA ASP A 132 4.05 -19.60 -13.05
C ASP A 132 5.07 -18.57 -12.54
N LYS A 133 4.68 -17.74 -11.54
CA LYS A 133 5.48 -16.61 -11.05
C LYS A 133 5.97 -16.79 -9.60
N GLY A 134 5.46 -17.77 -8.88
CA GLY A 134 5.79 -17.93 -7.46
C GLY A 134 4.87 -18.94 -6.78
N LEU A 135 4.41 -18.59 -5.59
CA LEU A 135 3.56 -19.40 -4.73
C LEU A 135 2.26 -18.67 -4.40
N GLU A 136 1.17 -19.43 -4.29
CA GLU A 136 -0.08 -18.96 -3.72
C GLU A 136 -0.34 -19.72 -2.43
N TYR A 137 -0.61 -19.00 -1.36
CA TYR A 137 -0.95 -19.54 -0.05
C TYR A 137 -2.43 -19.33 0.22
N SER A 138 -3.15 -20.39 0.56
CA SER A 138 -4.54 -20.37 1.03
C SER A 138 -4.71 -21.26 2.24
N GLY A 139 -5.82 -21.17 2.95
CA GLY A 139 -6.04 -21.99 4.11
C GLY A 139 -7.48 -22.00 4.60
N GLU A 140 -7.77 -22.92 5.51
CA GLU A 140 -9.07 -23.08 6.14
C GLU A 140 -8.87 -23.41 7.62
N VAL A 141 -9.63 -22.74 8.47
CA VAL A 141 -9.68 -22.98 9.92
C VAL A 141 -11.06 -23.51 10.28
N ILE A 142 -11.12 -24.69 10.88
CA ILE A 142 -12.34 -25.27 11.43
C ILE A 142 -12.19 -25.27 12.96
N ASN A 143 -13.00 -24.49 13.65
CA ASN A 143 -12.92 -24.31 15.10
C ASN A 143 -14.12 -24.96 15.82
N ASN A 144 -13.96 -26.20 16.26
CA ASN A 144 -14.95 -26.89 17.10
C ASN A 144 -14.65 -26.74 18.60
N SER A 145 -13.63 -25.95 18.96
CA SER A 145 -13.27 -25.69 20.35
C SER A 145 -14.15 -24.64 21.01
N GLN A 146 -13.91 -24.36 22.29
CA GLN A 146 -14.53 -23.27 23.01
C GLN A 146 -13.69 -21.98 23.00
N LEU A 147 -12.53 -21.99 22.32
CA LEU A 147 -11.62 -20.86 22.27
C LEU A 147 -11.83 -20.05 20.99
N PRO A 148 -11.87 -18.71 21.06
CA PRO A 148 -11.84 -17.88 19.88
C PRO A 148 -10.43 -17.89 19.24
N ILE A 149 -10.36 -17.64 17.95
CA ILE A 149 -9.09 -17.47 17.21
C ILE A 149 -9.05 -16.05 16.68
N GLU A 150 -8.05 -15.27 17.08
CA GLU A 150 -7.92 -13.88 16.67
C GLU A 150 -7.29 -13.75 15.28
N TYR A 151 -6.13 -14.38 15.08
CA TYR A 151 -5.48 -14.40 13.77
C TYR A 151 -4.79 -15.73 13.48
N VAL A 152 -4.51 -15.94 12.19
CA VAL A 152 -3.64 -17.00 11.67
C VAL A 152 -2.56 -16.38 10.81
N SER A 153 -1.31 -16.71 11.10
CA SER A 153 -0.16 -16.35 10.28
C SER A 153 0.09 -17.43 9.23
N TRP A 154 -0.12 -17.09 7.96
CA TRP A 154 0.08 -17.98 6.83
C TRP A 154 0.21 -17.16 5.52
N PRO A 155 1.39 -17.14 4.84
CA PRO A 155 2.63 -17.84 5.16
C PRO A 155 3.41 -17.26 6.34
N CYS A 156 4.27 -18.12 6.91
CA CYS A 156 5.37 -17.71 7.77
C CYS A 156 6.69 -18.06 7.07
N ILE A 157 7.42 -17.03 6.63
CA ILE A 157 8.76 -17.20 6.07
C ILE A 157 9.76 -16.88 7.18
N GLY A 158 10.49 -17.89 7.64
CA GLY A 158 11.31 -17.81 8.85
C GLY A 158 12.48 -16.83 8.77
N GLU A 159 13.03 -16.59 7.59
CA GLU A 159 14.09 -15.63 7.38
C GLU A 159 14.01 -15.05 5.97
N VAL A 160 14.23 -13.73 5.85
CA VAL A 160 14.44 -13.07 4.55
C VAL A 160 15.89 -12.63 4.47
N THR A 161 16.63 -13.16 3.50
CA THR A 161 18.05 -12.85 3.31
C THR A 161 18.25 -11.65 2.40
N VAL A 162 19.38 -10.96 2.54
CA VAL A 162 19.82 -9.93 1.60
C VAL A 162 20.61 -10.59 0.48
N PRO A 163 20.20 -10.44 -0.80
CA PRO A 163 20.83 -11.18 -1.92
C PRO A 163 22.27 -10.70 -2.22
N ASP A 164 22.53 -9.42 -2.05
CA ASP A 164 23.85 -8.82 -2.27
C ASP A 164 24.11 -7.73 -1.22
N LYS A 165 25.10 -7.96 -0.36
CA LYS A 165 25.48 -7.01 0.71
C LYS A 165 26.06 -5.70 0.16
N THR A 166 26.43 -5.65 -1.11
CA THR A 166 26.99 -4.44 -1.75
C THR A 166 25.92 -3.55 -2.37
N GLN A 167 24.70 -4.06 -2.53
CA GLN A 167 23.58 -3.31 -3.10
C GLN A 167 22.48 -3.10 -2.07
N PRO A 168 21.88 -1.90 -2.01
CA PRO A 168 20.76 -1.66 -1.11
C PRO A 168 19.53 -2.44 -1.55
N LEU A 169 18.92 -3.13 -0.61
CA LEU A 169 17.59 -3.72 -0.74
C LEU A 169 16.56 -2.75 -0.19
N TYR A 170 15.44 -2.59 -0.89
CA TYR A 170 14.37 -1.68 -0.51
C TYR A 170 13.06 -2.43 -0.34
N HIS A 171 12.21 -1.94 0.56
CA HIS A 171 10.82 -2.33 0.59
C HIS A 171 9.92 -1.13 0.29
N SER A 172 8.79 -1.38 -0.29
CA SER A 172 7.79 -0.38 -0.61
C SER A 172 6.40 -0.98 -0.73
N THR A 173 5.41 -0.14 -0.49
CA THR A 173 4.02 -0.42 -0.80
C THR A 173 3.49 0.69 -1.70
N ARG A 174 2.29 0.54 -2.26
CA ARG A 174 1.69 1.58 -3.10
C ARG A 174 1.63 2.96 -2.42
N ASN A 175 1.27 2.99 -1.15
CA ASN A 175 0.97 4.23 -0.42
C ASN A 175 2.05 4.61 0.59
N ASP A 176 3.18 3.92 0.62
CA ASP A 176 4.29 4.21 1.51
C ASP A 176 5.55 4.60 0.74
N GLN A 177 6.48 5.18 1.49
CA GLN A 177 7.79 5.51 0.98
C GLN A 177 8.55 4.25 0.58
N ARG A 178 9.50 4.43 -0.33
CA ARG A 178 10.52 3.43 -0.59
C ARG A 178 11.60 3.54 0.48
N GLU A 179 11.73 2.52 1.32
CA GLU A 179 12.65 2.50 2.44
C GLU A 179 13.71 1.42 2.28
N LEU A 180 14.88 1.65 2.88
CA LEU A 180 15.93 0.64 2.95
C LEU A 180 15.47 -0.57 3.77
N PHE A 181 15.81 -1.75 3.29
CA PHE A 181 15.54 -3.02 3.95
C PHE A 181 16.87 -3.75 4.24
N PRO A 182 17.10 -4.23 5.42
CA PRO A 182 16.33 -4.01 6.66
C PRO A 182 16.46 -2.57 7.16
N HIS A 183 15.36 -2.04 7.68
CA HIS A 183 15.35 -0.71 8.27
C HIS A 183 15.58 -0.80 9.78
N PHE A 184 16.82 -0.61 10.23
CA PHE A 184 17.15 -0.56 11.65
C PHE A 184 18.35 0.34 11.94
N PHE A 185 18.29 1.02 13.09
CA PHE A 185 19.29 2.03 13.45
C PHE A 185 20.57 1.46 14.03
N ASN A 186 20.55 0.25 14.55
CA ASN A 186 21.68 -0.37 15.20
C ASN A 186 21.84 -1.82 14.76
N GLN A 187 22.88 -2.08 14.05
CA GLN A 187 23.18 -3.40 13.49
C GLN A 187 23.62 -4.43 14.54
N HIS A 188 23.83 -4.00 15.79
CA HIS A 188 24.22 -4.90 16.88
C HIS A 188 23.05 -5.50 17.65
N GLY A 189 21.84 -5.22 17.22
CA GLY A 189 20.68 -6.03 17.56
C GLY A 189 20.11 -5.90 18.96
N TYR A 190 20.36 -4.81 19.67
CA TYR A 190 19.70 -4.59 20.95
C TYR A 190 18.68 -3.45 20.89
N TRP A 191 17.38 -3.79 20.99
CA TRP A 191 16.36 -2.80 20.75
C TRP A 191 15.19 -2.83 21.66
N GLY A 192 15.04 -3.78 22.40
CA GLY A 192 13.81 -3.99 23.10
C GLY A 192 12.85 -4.94 22.41
N VAL A 193 11.80 -5.23 23.11
CA VAL A 193 10.70 -6.08 22.63
C VAL A 193 10.04 -5.43 21.42
N ASP A 194 9.75 -6.21 20.41
CA ASP A 194 9.02 -5.81 19.20
C ASP A 194 9.73 -4.81 18.27
N TYR A 195 11.01 -4.64 18.41
CA TYR A 195 11.75 -3.73 17.54
C TYR A 195 12.43 -4.43 16.37
N PRO A 196 12.52 -3.71 15.25
CA PRO A 196 11.46 -2.93 14.65
C PRO A 196 10.56 -3.87 13.88
N THR A 197 9.30 -3.65 13.98
CA THR A 197 8.33 -4.34 13.17
C THR A 197 7.83 -3.39 12.10
N SER A 198 8.12 -3.70 10.85
CA SER A 198 7.48 -3.02 9.73
C SER A 198 6.19 -3.76 9.41
N THR A 199 5.06 -3.08 9.56
CA THR A 199 3.74 -3.67 9.33
C THR A 199 3.01 -2.97 8.21
N TYR A 200 2.38 -3.77 7.34
CA TYR A 200 1.61 -3.29 6.20
C TYR A 200 0.26 -3.97 6.16
N VAL A 201 -0.79 -3.17 6.11
CA VAL A 201 -2.17 -3.66 6.06
C VAL A 201 -2.60 -3.85 4.62
N LEU A 202 -2.90 -5.08 4.22
CA LEU A 202 -3.51 -5.39 2.94
C LEU A 202 -5.05 -5.49 3.12
N PRO A 203 -5.86 -5.00 2.19
CA PRO A 203 -5.53 -4.46 0.87
C PRO A 203 -5.21 -2.97 0.83
N GLU A 204 -5.24 -2.26 1.96
CA GLU A 204 -5.03 -0.81 2.04
C GLU A 204 -3.76 -0.36 1.33
N LYS A 205 -2.69 -1.14 1.46
CA LYS A 205 -1.40 -0.90 0.81
C LYS A 205 -1.26 -1.56 -0.57
N SER A 206 -2.32 -2.18 -1.09
CA SER A 206 -2.39 -2.94 -2.34
C SER A 206 -1.42 -4.13 -2.38
N PHE A 207 -0.15 -3.91 -2.15
CA PHE A 207 0.91 -4.92 -2.12
C PHE A 207 2.06 -4.50 -1.19
N LEU A 208 2.88 -5.48 -0.84
CA LEU A 208 4.22 -5.28 -0.28
C LEU A 208 5.25 -5.79 -1.28
N GLN A 209 6.26 -4.99 -1.60
CA GLN A 209 7.34 -5.30 -2.50
C GLN A 209 8.69 -5.14 -1.81
N VAL A 210 9.59 -6.10 -2.02
CA VAL A 210 10.99 -6.04 -1.57
C VAL A 210 11.88 -6.29 -2.78
N ASN A 211 12.83 -5.40 -3.05
CA ASN A 211 13.67 -5.48 -4.24
C ASN A 211 15.00 -4.72 -4.12
N ASP A 212 15.99 -5.19 -4.86
CA ASP A 212 17.15 -4.41 -5.30
C ASP A 212 16.98 -3.93 -6.75
N ARG A 213 18.06 -3.70 -7.48
CA ARG A 213 18.02 -3.27 -8.89
C ARG A 213 17.84 -4.44 -9.87
N GLU A 214 18.08 -5.67 -9.44
CA GLU A 214 18.16 -6.84 -10.31
C GLU A 214 17.08 -7.88 -10.05
N ARG A 215 16.48 -7.86 -8.85
CA ARG A 215 15.56 -8.89 -8.41
C ARG A 215 14.66 -8.42 -7.27
N GLY A 216 13.55 -9.12 -7.07
CA GLY A 216 12.65 -8.84 -5.97
C GLY A 216 11.59 -9.90 -5.77
N PHE A 217 10.85 -9.74 -4.69
CA PHE A 217 9.58 -10.45 -4.47
C PHE A 217 8.46 -9.47 -4.12
N MET A 218 7.23 -9.91 -4.32
CA MET A 218 6.03 -9.13 -3.99
C MET A 218 4.99 -10.02 -3.35
N VAL A 219 4.25 -9.44 -2.39
CA VAL A 219 3.16 -10.10 -1.66
C VAL A 219 1.89 -9.28 -1.79
N TYR A 220 0.79 -9.90 -2.19
CA TYR A 220 -0.49 -9.22 -2.37
C TYR A 220 -1.68 -10.19 -2.39
N HIS A 221 -2.88 -9.66 -2.22
CA HIS A 221 -4.13 -10.37 -2.53
C HIS A 221 -4.54 -10.13 -3.98
N ARG A 222 -4.88 -11.18 -4.68
CA ARG A 222 -5.36 -11.08 -6.06
C ARG A 222 -6.76 -10.47 -6.13
N GLU A 223 -7.62 -10.86 -5.21
CA GLU A 223 -8.99 -10.35 -5.07
C GLU A 223 -9.12 -9.54 -3.79
N MET A 224 -10.20 -8.77 -3.67
CA MET A 224 -10.50 -8.04 -2.43
C MET A 224 -10.68 -9.04 -1.28
N PRO A 225 -9.84 -8.99 -0.24
CA PRO A 225 -9.92 -9.94 0.86
C PRO A 225 -11.12 -9.66 1.76
N LYS A 226 -11.66 -10.73 2.35
CA LYS A 226 -12.73 -10.68 3.35
C LYS A 226 -12.21 -10.19 4.70
N TYR A 227 -10.95 -10.52 5.00
CA TYR A 227 -10.29 -10.24 6.26
C TYR A 227 -9.18 -9.22 6.06
N MET A 228 -8.91 -8.45 7.11
CA MET A 228 -7.69 -7.66 7.15
C MET A 228 -6.49 -8.62 7.21
N THR A 229 -5.51 -8.40 6.36
CA THR A 229 -4.24 -9.12 6.40
C THR A 229 -3.13 -8.15 6.76
N ILE A 230 -2.40 -8.43 7.83
CA ILE A 230 -1.26 -7.63 8.26
C ILE A 230 0.00 -8.39 7.88
N THR A 231 0.73 -7.89 6.89
CA THR A 231 2.07 -8.39 6.59
C THR A 231 3.08 -7.70 7.51
N SER A 232 4.00 -8.46 8.07
CA SER A 232 5.01 -7.93 8.99
C SER A 232 6.39 -8.48 8.69
N PHE A 233 7.40 -7.61 8.87
CA PHE A 233 8.80 -8.00 9.01
C PHE A 233 9.21 -7.79 10.45
N GLU A 234 9.58 -8.86 11.12
CA GLU A 234 10.02 -8.83 12.51
C GLU A 234 11.54 -9.02 12.57
N LEU A 235 12.25 -8.12 13.26
CA LEU A 235 13.62 -8.39 13.63
C LEU A 235 13.64 -9.35 14.81
N ILE A 236 14.32 -10.46 14.62
CA ILE A 236 14.56 -11.42 15.67
C ILE A 236 15.98 -11.16 16.15
N PRO A 237 16.16 -10.56 17.34
CA PRO A 237 17.48 -10.31 17.90
C PRO A 237 18.18 -11.61 18.28
N GLY A 238 19.48 -11.60 18.24
CA GLY A 238 20.31 -12.71 18.71
C GLY A 238 20.21 -12.97 20.21
N TYR A 239 19.63 -12.04 20.97
CA TYR A 239 19.25 -12.22 22.37
C TYR A 239 18.01 -11.39 22.71
N GLU A 240 17.27 -11.84 23.67
CA GLU A 240 16.07 -11.15 24.17
C GLU A 240 16.41 -10.31 25.41
N ILE A 241 15.79 -9.14 25.55
CA ILE A 241 15.94 -8.22 26.67
C ILE A 241 15.69 -8.90 28.02
N ARG A 242 14.81 -9.90 28.06
CA ARG A 242 14.45 -10.62 29.28
C ARG A 242 15.40 -11.79 29.59
N GLY A 243 16.50 -11.92 28.88
CA GLY A 243 17.46 -13.00 29.07
C GLY A 243 17.02 -14.35 28.52
N VAL A 244 15.96 -14.39 27.74
CA VAL A 244 15.53 -15.58 27.00
C VAL A 244 15.85 -15.34 25.52
N ASN A 245 16.80 -16.06 24.99
CA ASN A 245 17.10 -16.04 23.57
C ASN A 245 16.54 -17.32 22.92
N PRO A 246 15.44 -17.25 22.16
CA PRO A 246 14.88 -18.42 21.51
C PRO A 246 15.72 -18.94 20.32
N TYR A 247 16.77 -18.21 19.94
CA TYR A 247 17.57 -18.51 18.74
C TYR A 247 19.08 -18.53 19.02
N GLU A 248 19.45 -18.84 20.26
CA GLU A 248 20.78 -18.64 20.81
C GLU A 248 21.91 -19.23 19.98
N ASP A 249 21.68 -20.34 19.35
CA ASP A 249 22.78 -21.15 18.85
C ASP A 249 22.99 -21.10 17.36
N GLU A 250 22.20 -20.31 16.63
CA GLU A 250 22.04 -20.80 15.29
C GLU A 250 22.54 -19.91 14.25
N ILE A 251 23.35 -18.90 14.63
CA ILE A 251 23.26 -17.91 13.67
C ILE A 251 24.55 -17.38 13.20
N ASP A 252 25.42 -18.29 12.90
CA ASP A 252 26.66 -18.00 12.16
C ASP A 252 27.31 -16.66 12.55
N GLY A 253 27.15 -16.27 13.83
CA GLY A 253 27.61 -15.00 14.36
C GLY A 253 26.78 -13.78 14.02
N GLU A 254 25.65 -13.93 13.34
CA GLU A 254 24.72 -12.83 13.05
C GLU A 254 23.79 -12.58 14.23
N MET A 255 23.67 -11.34 14.66
CA MET A 255 22.91 -10.96 15.86
C MET A 255 21.43 -10.68 15.58
N VAL A 256 21.05 -10.43 14.34
CA VAL A 256 19.69 -10.00 13.96
C VAL A 256 19.24 -10.70 12.69
N ARG A 257 17.98 -11.07 12.66
CA ARG A 257 17.32 -11.68 11.50
C ARG A 257 16.00 -11.03 11.20
N ILE A 258 15.51 -11.25 10.00
CA ILE A 258 14.27 -10.71 9.53
C ILE A 258 13.33 -11.86 9.22
N GLN A 259 12.25 -11.95 9.97
CA GLN A 259 11.17 -12.90 9.75
C GLN A 259 10.01 -12.20 9.07
N PHE A 260 9.47 -12.81 8.01
CA PHE A 260 8.26 -12.33 7.36
C PHE A 260 7.06 -13.19 7.74
N LYS A 261 5.93 -12.55 8.01
CA LYS A 261 4.63 -13.19 8.26
C LYS A 261 3.49 -12.44 7.58
N ALA A 262 2.47 -13.18 7.17
CA ALA A 262 1.19 -12.62 6.79
C ALA A 262 0.11 -13.09 7.78
N ASN A 263 -0.41 -12.16 8.57
CA ASN A 263 -1.35 -12.42 9.65
C ASN A 263 -2.77 -12.12 9.15
N HIS A 264 -3.59 -13.15 8.97
CA HIS A 264 -5.01 -13.02 8.63
C HIS A 264 -5.82 -12.79 9.91
N ILE A 265 -6.42 -11.63 10.05
CA ILE A 265 -7.18 -11.23 11.25
C ILE A 265 -8.63 -11.72 11.12
N ILE A 266 -8.87 -12.95 11.50
CA ILE A 266 -10.13 -13.65 11.22
C ILE A 266 -11.21 -13.52 12.28
N PHE A 267 -10.85 -13.31 13.54
CA PHE A 267 -11.77 -13.32 14.69
C PHE A 267 -12.79 -14.47 14.62
N ASN A 268 -12.28 -15.68 14.40
CA ASN A 268 -13.09 -16.88 14.26
C ASN A 268 -13.62 -17.31 15.64
N LYS A 269 -14.93 -17.52 15.75
CA LYS A 269 -15.59 -17.92 17.00
C LYS A 269 -15.66 -19.44 17.13
N PRO A 270 -15.89 -19.95 18.36
CA PRO A 270 -16.28 -21.34 18.59
C PRO A 270 -17.40 -21.80 17.64
N GLY A 271 -17.21 -22.91 16.97
CA GLY A 271 -18.17 -23.51 16.04
C GLY A 271 -18.11 -22.92 14.61
N GLU A 272 -17.22 -21.98 14.32
CA GLU A 272 -17.10 -21.36 12.99
C GLU A 272 -16.01 -22.03 12.14
N THR A 273 -16.22 -21.95 10.82
CA THR A 273 -15.20 -22.23 9.80
C THR A 273 -14.84 -20.97 9.05
N SER A 274 -13.55 -20.68 8.91
CA SER A 274 -13.04 -19.51 8.17
C SER A 274 -12.07 -19.95 7.09
N GLU A 275 -12.31 -19.50 5.86
CA GLU A 275 -11.35 -19.61 4.75
C GLU A 275 -10.45 -18.39 4.76
N LEU A 276 -9.13 -18.59 4.71
CA LEU A 276 -8.16 -17.51 4.59
C LEU A 276 -8.14 -17.00 3.15
N ASP A 277 -8.10 -15.68 3.01
CA ASP A 277 -7.96 -15.05 1.69
C ASP A 277 -6.62 -15.41 1.05
N PRO A 278 -6.59 -15.86 -0.22
CA PRO A 278 -5.35 -16.29 -0.86
C PRO A 278 -4.32 -15.15 -0.97
N ILE A 279 -3.06 -15.47 -0.65
CA ILE A 279 -1.91 -14.57 -0.78
C ILE A 279 -1.02 -15.05 -1.92
N GLN A 280 -0.69 -14.14 -2.82
CA GLN A 280 0.34 -14.35 -3.82
C GLN A 280 1.71 -13.96 -3.25
N PHE A 281 2.68 -14.84 -3.39
CA PHE A 281 4.09 -14.59 -3.16
C PHE A 281 4.82 -14.79 -4.49
N ILE A 282 5.08 -13.70 -5.20
CA ILE A 282 5.72 -13.77 -6.53
C ILE A 282 7.15 -13.27 -6.47
N ILE A 283 7.99 -13.84 -7.33
CA ILE A 283 9.38 -13.41 -7.50
C ILE A 283 9.60 -12.91 -8.92
N TYR A 284 10.53 -11.99 -9.09
CA TYR A 284 10.83 -11.41 -10.40
C TYR A 284 12.30 -11.01 -10.53
N LYS A 285 12.76 -10.97 -11.78
CA LYS A 285 14.06 -10.44 -12.18
C LYS A 285 13.90 -9.02 -12.72
N GLY A 286 14.74 -8.11 -12.28
CA GLY A 286 14.73 -6.69 -12.63
C GLY A 286 14.43 -5.81 -11.42
N ASP A 287 14.29 -4.53 -11.67
CA ASP A 287 13.98 -3.54 -10.64
C ASP A 287 12.49 -3.57 -10.23
N TRP A 288 12.10 -2.65 -9.36
CA TRP A 288 10.74 -2.56 -8.81
C TRP A 288 9.64 -2.47 -9.88
N THR A 289 9.92 -1.91 -11.05
CA THR A 289 8.94 -1.77 -12.13
C THR A 289 8.46 -3.11 -12.63
N LYS A 290 9.35 -4.14 -12.63
CA LYS A 290 9.00 -5.49 -13.07
C LYS A 290 8.02 -6.20 -12.12
N GLY A 291 8.18 -5.97 -10.83
CA GLY A 291 7.19 -6.43 -9.85
C GLY A 291 5.82 -5.78 -10.09
N VAL A 292 5.81 -4.46 -10.29
CA VAL A 292 4.58 -3.72 -10.60
C VAL A 292 3.95 -4.17 -11.91
N ASP A 293 4.73 -4.43 -12.97
CA ASP A 293 4.21 -4.98 -14.24
C ASP A 293 3.48 -6.31 -14.01
N LEU A 294 4.08 -7.21 -13.22
CA LEU A 294 3.48 -8.52 -12.90
C LEU A 294 2.18 -8.36 -12.10
N TYR A 295 2.20 -7.48 -11.11
CA TYR A 295 1.02 -7.17 -10.30
C TYR A 295 -0.12 -6.58 -11.14
N ARG A 296 0.18 -5.56 -11.96
CA ARG A 296 -0.81 -4.92 -12.85
C ARG A 296 -1.44 -5.94 -13.80
N ASN A 297 -0.63 -6.79 -14.43
CA ASN A 297 -1.12 -7.80 -15.36
C ASN A 297 -2.03 -8.84 -14.67
N ASP A 298 -1.76 -9.14 -13.41
CA ASP A 298 -2.59 -10.07 -12.62
C ASP A 298 -3.91 -9.42 -12.18
N ARG A 299 -3.89 -8.09 -11.99
CA ARG A 299 -5.02 -7.29 -11.50
C ARG A 299 -5.89 -6.67 -12.60
N ILE A 300 -5.34 -6.43 -13.79
CA ILE A 300 -6.04 -5.73 -14.89
C ILE A 300 -7.39 -6.35 -15.22
N ALA A 301 -7.49 -7.67 -15.20
CA ALA A 301 -8.75 -8.36 -15.47
C ALA A 301 -9.83 -8.12 -14.40
N LEU A 302 -9.44 -7.72 -13.19
CA LEU A 302 -10.32 -7.53 -12.04
C LEU A 302 -10.68 -6.05 -11.80
N THR A 303 -9.80 -5.13 -12.25
CA THR A 303 -9.88 -3.70 -11.90
C THR A 303 -9.72 -2.77 -13.11
N ALA A 304 -9.98 -3.27 -14.31
CA ALA A 304 -9.86 -2.45 -15.51
C ALA A 304 -10.87 -1.31 -15.50
N HIS A 305 -10.39 -0.08 -15.31
CA HIS A 305 -11.20 1.11 -15.45
C HIS A 305 -11.56 1.36 -16.91
N GLN A 306 -12.84 1.61 -17.21
CA GLN A 306 -13.30 1.96 -18.55
C GLN A 306 -13.15 3.47 -18.79
N ARG A 307 -11.96 3.87 -19.20
CA ARG A 307 -11.61 5.29 -19.40
C ARG A 307 -12.39 6.00 -20.48
N ASP A 308 -12.97 5.29 -21.40
CA ASP A 308 -13.79 5.87 -22.44
C ASP A 308 -15.07 6.56 -21.90
N THR A 309 -15.43 6.27 -20.67
CA THR A 309 -16.56 6.88 -19.94
C THR A 309 -16.14 8.05 -19.04
N ASP A 310 -14.84 8.31 -18.89
CA ASP A 310 -14.34 9.42 -18.06
C ASP A 310 -14.72 10.78 -18.69
N PRO A 311 -15.02 11.78 -17.86
CA PRO A 311 -15.22 13.14 -18.33
C PRO A 311 -14.01 13.67 -19.10
N LYS A 312 -14.24 14.09 -20.34
CA LYS A 312 -13.15 14.52 -21.26
C LYS A 312 -12.30 15.67 -20.73
N TRP A 313 -12.87 16.50 -19.88
CA TRP A 313 -12.12 17.61 -19.29
C TRP A 313 -10.98 17.16 -18.36
N LEU A 314 -11.03 15.93 -17.79
CA LEU A 314 -9.94 15.34 -17.01
C LEU A 314 -8.73 14.91 -17.86
N ASP A 315 -8.89 14.80 -19.19
CA ASP A 315 -7.81 14.38 -20.09
C ASP A 315 -6.74 15.46 -20.29
N SER A 316 -7.01 16.68 -19.83
CA SER A 316 -6.09 17.82 -19.94
C SER A 316 -5.29 18.03 -18.65
N PRO A 317 -4.10 18.63 -18.70
CA PRO A 317 -3.45 19.14 -17.49
C PRO A 317 -4.30 20.25 -16.89
N LEU A 318 -4.52 20.18 -15.58
CA LEU A 318 -5.40 21.10 -14.85
C LEU A 318 -4.73 21.59 -13.57
N THR A 319 -4.88 22.85 -13.28
CA THR A 319 -4.52 23.42 -11.99
C THR A 319 -5.73 23.46 -11.06
N TRP A 320 -5.58 22.91 -9.89
CA TRP A 320 -6.62 22.80 -8.87
C TRP A 320 -6.32 23.70 -7.67
N ARG A 321 -7.35 24.08 -6.94
CA ARG A 321 -7.22 24.74 -5.65
C ARG A 321 -8.16 24.12 -4.64
N LYS A 322 -7.65 23.76 -3.46
CA LYS A 322 -8.45 23.28 -2.34
C LYS A 322 -8.85 24.48 -1.46
N ILE A 323 -10.15 24.59 -1.18
CA ILE A 323 -10.73 25.67 -0.38
C ILE A 323 -11.75 25.13 0.61
N SER A 324 -12.06 25.92 1.65
CA SER A 324 -13.18 25.68 2.56
C SER A 324 -14.10 26.89 2.59
N ILE A 325 -15.41 26.67 2.54
CA ILE A 325 -16.41 27.74 2.50
C ILE A 325 -17.39 27.65 3.67
N GLY A 326 -17.97 28.76 4.03
CA GLY A 326 -19.08 28.85 4.98
C GLY A 326 -20.42 29.22 4.31
N ASN A 327 -20.39 29.69 3.06
CA ASN A 327 -21.56 30.07 2.27
C ASN A 327 -21.21 30.25 0.79
N GLY A 328 -22.21 30.40 -0.09
CA GLY A 328 -22.00 30.56 -1.53
C GLY A 328 -21.19 31.82 -1.92
N LYS A 329 -21.24 32.91 -1.14
CA LYS A 329 -20.44 34.14 -1.42
C LYS A 329 -18.93 33.86 -1.32
N ASP A 330 -18.53 32.98 -0.40
CA ASP A 330 -17.13 32.55 -0.29
C ASP A 330 -16.70 31.84 -1.56
N LEU A 331 -17.53 30.92 -2.08
CA LEU A 331 -17.25 30.19 -3.31
C LEU A 331 -17.08 31.13 -4.50
N VAL A 332 -17.98 32.09 -4.68
CA VAL A 332 -17.88 33.11 -5.75
C VAL A 332 -16.59 33.94 -5.63
N ARG A 333 -16.21 34.34 -4.42
CA ARG A 333 -14.95 35.04 -4.18
C ARG A 333 -13.74 34.20 -4.62
N TYR A 334 -13.68 32.93 -4.18
CA TYR A 334 -12.60 32.01 -4.57
C TYR A 334 -12.60 31.69 -6.05
N GLY A 335 -13.77 31.63 -6.71
CA GLY A 335 -13.87 31.52 -8.16
C GLY A 335 -13.20 32.66 -8.91
N LYS A 336 -13.42 33.91 -8.49
CA LYS A 336 -12.78 35.10 -9.06
C LYS A 336 -11.26 35.11 -8.85
N GLU A 337 -10.80 34.67 -7.69
CA GLU A 337 -9.36 34.52 -7.41
C GLU A 337 -8.73 33.38 -8.24
N ALA A 338 -9.44 32.26 -8.39
CA ALA A 338 -9.02 31.13 -9.20
C ALA A 338 -8.77 31.53 -10.67
N LEU A 339 -9.73 32.27 -11.24
CA LEU A 339 -9.63 32.77 -12.62
C LEU A 339 -8.39 33.64 -12.82
N LYS A 340 -8.09 34.54 -11.89
CA LYS A 340 -6.88 35.39 -11.93
C LYS A 340 -5.58 34.58 -11.77
N GLY A 341 -5.61 33.52 -10.97
CA GLY A 341 -4.47 32.66 -10.66
C GLY A 341 -4.20 31.55 -11.68
N GLY A 342 -5.03 31.40 -12.74
CA GLY A 342 -4.90 30.31 -13.71
C GLY A 342 -5.31 28.96 -13.12
N VAL A 343 -6.28 28.94 -12.20
CA VAL A 343 -6.85 27.72 -11.62
C VAL A 343 -8.08 27.31 -12.40
N ASP A 344 -8.18 26.04 -12.75
CA ASP A 344 -9.28 25.49 -13.55
C ASP A 344 -10.39 24.87 -12.70
N VAL A 345 -10.02 24.32 -11.54
CA VAL A 345 -10.93 23.54 -10.69
C VAL A 345 -10.81 23.92 -9.23
N LEU A 346 -11.94 24.16 -8.58
CA LEU A 346 -12.05 24.32 -7.12
C LEU A 346 -12.47 23.01 -6.47
N LEU A 347 -11.67 22.53 -5.52
CA LEU A 347 -12.01 21.43 -4.63
C LEU A 347 -12.52 22.02 -3.33
N VAL A 348 -13.82 21.87 -3.06
CA VAL A 348 -14.55 22.63 -2.05
C VAL A 348 -14.94 21.77 -0.87
N SER A 349 -14.44 22.10 0.32
CA SER A 349 -14.87 21.59 1.62
C SER A 349 -15.75 22.62 2.36
N GLY A 350 -16.37 22.19 3.48
CA GLY A 350 -17.20 23.07 4.31
C GLY A 350 -18.55 23.48 3.68
N TRP A 351 -18.90 22.93 2.52
CA TRP A 351 -20.13 23.24 1.78
C TRP A 351 -21.39 22.65 2.41
N TYR A 352 -21.25 21.77 3.39
CA TYR A 352 -22.36 21.12 4.10
C TYR A 352 -22.15 21.06 5.61
N ARG A 353 -23.24 20.81 6.32
CA ARG A 353 -23.25 20.40 7.73
C ARG A 353 -24.23 19.26 7.92
N ILE A 354 -24.04 18.46 8.95
CA ILE A 354 -24.97 17.39 9.33
C ILE A 354 -25.75 17.88 10.56
N GLU A 355 -27.07 17.92 10.45
CA GLU A 355 -27.95 18.38 11.49
C GLU A 355 -29.21 17.51 11.57
N ASN A 356 -29.52 16.97 12.76
CA ASN A 356 -30.65 16.07 13.01
C ASN A 356 -30.71 14.86 12.05
N GLY A 357 -29.56 14.35 11.61
CA GLY A 357 -29.48 13.24 10.68
C GLY A 357 -29.58 13.61 9.20
N HIS A 358 -29.69 14.89 8.87
CA HIS A 358 -29.77 15.38 7.51
C HIS A 358 -28.51 16.10 7.07
N VAL A 359 -28.12 15.92 5.83
CA VAL A 359 -27.05 16.69 5.16
C VAL A 359 -27.68 17.97 4.63
N LEU A 360 -27.26 19.10 5.20
CA LEU A 360 -27.75 20.43 4.84
C LEU A 360 -26.61 21.23 4.18
N GLU A 361 -26.91 21.80 3.03
CA GLU A 361 -25.98 22.63 2.28
C GLU A 361 -25.85 24.03 2.90
N VAL A 362 -24.74 24.69 2.59
CA VAL A 362 -24.59 26.12 2.92
C VAL A 362 -25.45 26.99 2.01
N LEU A 363 -25.86 28.12 2.55
CA LEU A 363 -26.75 29.05 1.84
C LEU A 363 -26.12 29.58 0.53
N GLY A 364 -26.87 29.46 -0.58
CA GLY A 364 -26.48 29.98 -1.89
C GLY A 364 -25.42 29.15 -2.61
N LEU A 365 -25.28 27.85 -2.28
CA LEU A 365 -24.29 26.98 -2.89
C LEU A 365 -24.54 26.80 -4.40
N GLU A 366 -25.75 26.47 -4.81
CA GLU A 366 -26.11 26.18 -6.21
C GLU A 366 -25.88 27.38 -7.15
N ASP A 367 -26.33 28.57 -6.71
CA ASP A 367 -26.11 29.81 -7.46
C ASP A 367 -24.61 30.11 -7.61
N ALA A 368 -23.83 29.88 -6.54
CA ALA A 368 -22.41 30.11 -6.55
C ALA A 368 -21.66 29.11 -7.46
N ILE A 369 -22.05 27.84 -7.48
CA ILE A 369 -21.52 26.84 -8.42
C ILE A 369 -21.77 27.29 -9.85
N THR A 370 -23.01 27.69 -10.15
CA THR A 370 -23.40 28.14 -11.48
C THR A 370 -22.61 29.38 -11.92
N GLU A 371 -22.37 30.34 -10.99
CA GLU A 371 -21.53 31.52 -11.25
C GLU A 371 -20.10 31.13 -11.57
N CYS A 372 -19.47 30.23 -10.80
CA CYS A 372 -18.11 29.75 -11.08
C CYS A 372 -18.03 29.07 -12.46
N GLN A 373 -18.96 28.17 -12.76
CA GLN A 373 -19.01 27.47 -14.04
C GLN A 373 -19.21 28.41 -15.23
N SER A 374 -20.00 29.47 -15.08
CA SER A 374 -20.19 30.51 -16.11
C SER A 374 -18.91 31.25 -16.46
N GLN A 375 -17.94 31.26 -15.53
CA GLN A 375 -16.60 31.83 -15.70
C GLN A 375 -15.55 30.81 -16.18
N GLY A 376 -15.96 29.56 -16.41
CA GLY A 376 -15.07 28.48 -16.85
C GLY A 376 -14.36 27.73 -15.70
N ILE A 377 -14.71 28.03 -14.43
CA ILE A 377 -14.16 27.34 -13.25
C ILE A 377 -15.04 26.16 -12.89
N ARG A 378 -14.47 24.97 -12.83
CA ARG A 378 -15.17 23.77 -12.37
C ARG A 378 -15.20 23.68 -10.85
N VAL A 379 -16.23 23.04 -10.31
CA VAL A 379 -16.44 22.89 -8.87
C VAL A 379 -16.62 21.41 -8.52
N VAL A 380 -15.71 20.86 -7.72
CA VAL A 380 -15.78 19.52 -7.16
C VAL A 380 -15.98 19.62 -5.65
N LEU A 381 -16.98 18.93 -5.12
CA LEU A 381 -17.35 18.98 -3.72
C LEU A 381 -16.68 17.87 -2.92
N GLU A 382 -15.90 18.22 -1.91
CA GLU A 382 -15.30 17.25 -0.99
C GLU A 382 -16.34 16.69 -0.04
N THR A 383 -16.44 15.37 0.07
CA THR A 383 -17.38 14.65 0.92
C THR A 383 -16.66 13.78 1.93
N ASN A 384 -17.28 13.60 3.09
CA ASN A 384 -16.83 12.65 4.10
C ASN A 384 -18.07 11.97 4.69
N TRP A 385 -18.36 10.76 4.25
CA TRP A 385 -19.64 10.08 4.53
C TRP A 385 -19.67 9.41 5.89
N THR A 386 -18.51 9.05 6.44
CA THR A 386 -18.43 8.27 7.67
C THR A 386 -17.95 9.08 8.88
N THR A 387 -17.75 10.39 8.70
CA THR A 387 -17.38 11.30 9.79
C THR A 387 -18.52 12.26 10.09
N VAL A 388 -18.99 12.26 11.34
CA VAL A 388 -20.04 13.16 11.82
C VAL A 388 -19.55 13.92 13.03
N ASP A 389 -19.67 15.24 13.03
CA ASP A 389 -19.27 16.04 14.19
C ASP A 389 -20.14 15.69 15.41
N ARG A 390 -19.48 15.25 16.49
CA ARG A 390 -20.14 14.90 17.76
C ARG A 390 -20.90 16.06 18.43
N HIS A 391 -20.62 17.29 18.02
CA HIS A 391 -21.31 18.51 18.52
C HIS A 391 -22.48 18.91 17.64
N SER A 392 -22.71 18.23 16.50
CA SER A 392 -23.85 18.50 15.64
C SER A 392 -25.17 18.17 16.34
N ALA A 393 -26.21 18.96 16.02
CA ALA A 393 -27.56 18.71 16.54
C ALA A 393 -28.04 17.32 16.12
N GLY A 394 -28.64 16.59 17.05
CA GLY A 394 -29.15 15.24 16.81
C GLY A 394 -28.09 14.14 16.72
N TYR A 395 -26.81 14.43 16.99
CA TYR A 395 -25.75 13.40 16.95
C TYR A 395 -26.04 12.23 17.88
N ARG A 396 -26.47 12.51 19.14
CA ARG A 396 -26.69 11.45 20.14
C ARG A 396 -27.77 10.45 19.73
N GLU A 397 -28.82 10.96 19.14
CA GLU A 397 -30.00 10.19 18.72
C GLU A 397 -29.73 9.42 17.43
N ASN A 398 -29.01 10.01 16.49
CA ASN A 398 -28.87 9.47 15.14
C ASN A 398 -27.57 8.65 14.94
N PHE A 399 -26.44 9.05 15.55
CA PHE A 399 -25.12 8.56 15.18
C PHE A 399 -24.33 7.90 16.32
N ARG A 400 -24.47 8.34 17.57
CA ARG A 400 -23.61 7.86 18.67
C ARG A 400 -23.57 6.34 18.80
N LYS A 401 -24.66 5.64 18.56
CA LYS A 401 -24.76 4.18 18.62
C LYS A 401 -24.08 3.45 17.47
N TYR A 402 -23.60 4.18 16.47
CA TYR A 402 -22.91 3.63 15.29
C TYR A 402 -21.43 3.99 15.26
N VAL A 403 -20.91 4.57 16.33
CA VAL A 403 -19.48 4.87 16.47
C VAL A 403 -18.68 3.57 16.48
N MET A 404 -17.59 3.53 15.72
CA MET A 404 -16.70 2.37 15.71
C MET A 404 -16.03 2.17 17.05
N VAL A 405 -15.96 0.94 17.51
CA VAL A 405 -15.26 0.57 18.74
C VAL A 405 -14.13 -0.43 18.46
N ASP A 406 -13.11 -0.35 19.31
CA ASP A 406 -11.98 -1.25 19.33
C ASP A 406 -12.33 -2.60 20.02
N PRO A 407 -11.40 -3.58 20.12
CA PRO A 407 -11.65 -4.86 20.81
C PRO A 407 -12.01 -4.75 22.29
N PHE A 408 -11.82 -3.58 22.91
CA PHE A 408 -12.10 -3.30 24.31
C PHE A 408 -13.41 -2.53 24.55
N ASP A 409 -14.29 -2.47 23.53
CA ASP A 409 -15.53 -1.66 23.52
C ASP A 409 -15.28 -0.14 23.68
N MET A 410 -14.08 0.34 23.36
CA MET A 410 -13.75 1.75 23.42
C MET A 410 -13.87 2.39 22.04
N PRO A 411 -14.56 3.53 21.90
CA PRO A 411 -14.61 4.25 20.64
C PRO A 411 -13.21 4.66 20.18
N TYR A 412 -12.85 4.37 18.91
CA TYR A 412 -11.62 4.89 18.30
C TYR A 412 -11.58 6.41 18.35
N ASN A 413 -12.71 7.02 18.03
CA ASN A 413 -13.03 8.42 18.27
C ASN A 413 -14.56 8.58 18.21
N PHE A 414 -15.07 9.76 18.58
CA PHE A 414 -16.51 10.00 18.59
C PHE A 414 -17.07 10.60 17.30
N HIS A 415 -16.26 10.66 16.25
CA HIS A 415 -16.65 11.23 14.97
C HIS A 415 -16.87 10.15 13.89
N ASN A 416 -16.12 9.06 13.94
CA ASN A 416 -16.17 8.02 12.92
C ASN A 416 -17.28 7.01 13.21
N ILE A 417 -18.28 7.00 12.33
CA ILE A 417 -19.38 6.04 12.33
C ILE A 417 -19.05 4.84 11.45
N CYS A 418 -19.54 3.67 11.82
CA CYS A 418 -19.17 2.41 11.17
C CYS A 418 -19.82 2.27 9.77
N PRO A 419 -19.07 2.26 8.68
CA PRO A 419 -19.61 2.13 7.32
C PRO A 419 -20.16 0.72 7.03
N ASN A 420 -19.79 -0.29 7.83
CA ASN A 420 -20.28 -1.66 7.67
C ASN A 420 -21.71 -1.83 8.21
N THR A 421 -22.21 -0.87 9.00
CA THR A 421 -23.53 -0.94 9.61
C THR A 421 -24.63 -0.72 8.58
N PRO A 422 -25.62 -1.63 8.43
CA PRO A 422 -26.69 -1.48 7.44
C PRO A 422 -27.47 -0.17 7.56
N ASN A 423 -27.67 0.33 8.79
CA ASN A 423 -28.36 1.59 9.01
C ASN A 423 -27.56 2.80 8.50
N ILE A 424 -26.24 2.79 8.65
CA ILE A 424 -25.38 3.85 8.12
C ILE A 424 -25.32 3.79 6.59
N GLN A 425 -25.20 2.60 6.00
CA GLN A 425 -25.29 2.45 4.54
C GLN A 425 -26.62 2.97 4.00
N LYS A 426 -27.73 2.69 4.69
CA LYS A 426 -29.04 3.23 4.32
C LYS A 426 -29.10 4.75 4.46
N TRP A 427 -28.54 5.30 5.54
CA TRP A 427 -28.49 6.75 5.76
C TRP A 427 -27.64 7.44 4.68
N VAL A 428 -26.45 6.94 4.39
CA VAL A 428 -25.62 7.47 3.30
C VAL A 428 -26.37 7.45 1.99
N LYS A 429 -27.05 6.35 1.68
CA LYS A 429 -27.86 6.23 0.46
C LYS A 429 -28.98 7.28 0.40
N SER A 430 -29.64 7.57 1.51
CA SER A 430 -30.74 8.54 1.55
C SER A 430 -30.31 10.00 1.58
N GLU A 431 -29.16 10.30 2.18
CA GLU A 431 -28.73 11.68 2.40
C GLU A 431 -27.64 12.12 1.42
N TRP A 432 -26.66 11.26 1.15
CA TRP A 432 -25.51 11.61 0.32
C TRP A 432 -25.67 11.21 -1.15
N LEU A 433 -26.14 9.99 -1.44
CA LEU A 433 -26.15 9.49 -2.81
C LEU A 433 -27.23 10.15 -3.70
N LYS A 434 -28.15 10.88 -3.11
CA LYS A 434 -29.10 11.72 -3.87
C LYS A 434 -28.46 13.00 -4.43
N LEU A 435 -27.40 13.52 -3.75
CA LEU A 435 -26.82 14.83 -4.03
C LEU A 435 -26.24 14.95 -5.45
N PRO A 436 -25.53 13.94 -6.01
CA PRO A 436 -25.01 14.05 -7.39
C PRO A 436 -26.06 14.31 -8.45
N ALA A 437 -27.29 13.88 -8.22
CA ALA A 437 -28.39 14.11 -9.14
C ALA A 437 -29.03 15.49 -8.96
N LEU A 438 -28.88 16.08 -7.77
CA LEU A 438 -29.50 17.36 -7.42
C LEU A 438 -28.56 18.53 -7.67
N HIS A 439 -27.25 18.35 -7.42
CA HIS A 439 -26.26 19.44 -7.52
C HIS A 439 -25.75 19.66 -8.93
N MET A 440 -25.50 20.92 -9.26
CA MET A 440 -24.84 21.33 -10.51
C MET A 440 -23.32 21.14 -10.49
N ALA A 441 -22.73 20.68 -9.37
CA ALA A 441 -21.28 20.46 -9.25
C ALA A 441 -20.72 19.53 -10.33
N ASP A 442 -19.48 19.76 -10.73
CA ASP A 442 -18.76 18.97 -11.73
C ASP A 442 -18.30 17.60 -11.20
N GLY A 443 -18.41 17.38 -9.90
CA GLY A 443 -18.11 16.08 -9.29
C GLY A 443 -17.97 16.12 -7.77
N TYR A 444 -17.58 14.97 -7.25
CA TYR A 444 -17.41 14.74 -5.81
C TYR A 444 -16.08 14.06 -5.55
N MET A 445 -15.42 14.43 -4.44
CA MET A 445 -14.25 13.74 -3.94
C MET A 445 -14.55 13.13 -2.57
N ASN A 446 -14.41 11.82 -2.45
CA ASN A 446 -14.49 11.14 -1.17
C ASN A 446 -13.14 11.22 -0.43
N SER A 447 -13.14 11.86 0.73
CA SER A 447 -11.97 11.98 1.61
C SER A 447 -11.96 10.99 2.78
N ASP A 448 -13.00 10.17 2.93
CA ASP A 448 -13.14 9.23 4.05
C ASP A 448 -12.04 8.17 4.09
N PHE A 449 -11.61 7.72 2.91
CA PHE A 449 -10.65 6.64 2.78
C PHE A 449 -9.33 6.92 3.50
N ASN A 450 -8.98 8.17 3.67
CA ASN A 450 -7.67 8.58 4.17
C ASN A 450 -7.67 9.19 5.57
N HIS A 451 -8.60 8.85 6.41
CA HIS A 451 -8.47 9.16 7.81
C HIS A 451 -7.26 8.39 8.39
N ASN A 452 -6.05 8.89 8.08
CA ASN A 452 -4.75 8.43 8.54
C ASN A 452 -4.23 7.13 7.91
N ASN A 453 -4.59 6.79 6.68
CA ASN A 453 -4.14 5.53 6.03
C ASN A 453 -4.33 4.30 6.92
N LYS A 454 -5.40 4.25 7.70
CA LYS A 454 -5.69 3.16 8.62
C LYS A 454 -7.00 2.51 8.26
N SER A 455 -6.94 1.27 7.87
CA SER A 455 -8.09 0.40 7.85
C SER A 455 -8.46 0.09 9.30
N PHE A 456 -9.58 0.61 9.76
CA PHE A 456 -10.10 0.28 11.08
C PHE A 456 -10.88 -1.03 11.02
N MET A 457 -10.90 -1.75 12.13
CA MET A 457 -11.80 -2.88 12.35
C MET A 457 -12.81 -2.49 13.40
N CYS A 458 -14.09 -2.77 13.19
CA CYS A 458 -15.12 -2.48 14.16
C CYS A 458 -15.52 -3.75 14.95
N PHE A 459 -15.55 -3.64 16.27
CA PHE A 459 -15.85 -4.74 17.19
C PHE A 459 -17.19 -4.60 17.90
N ASP A 460 -18.03 -3.65 17.50
CA ASP A 460 -19.34 -3.48 18.10
C ASP A 460 -20.27 -4.65 17.75
N LYS A 461 -20.80 -5.30 18.79
CA LYS A 461 -21.67 -6.48 18.68
C LYS A 461 -23.08 -6.15 18.14
N PHE A 462 -23.48 -4.89 18.18
CA PHE A 462 -24.80 -4.44 17.80
C PHE A 462 -24.87 -3.88 16.37
N HIS A 463 -23.72 -3.73 15.70
CA HIS A 463 -23.65 -3.14 14.36
C HIS A 463 -24.09 -4.07 13.21
N GLN A 464 -24.45 -5.31 13.50
CA GLN A 464 -24.97 -6.29 12.54
C GLN A 464 -24.02 -6.63 11.40
N HIS A 465 -22.73 -6.52 11.64
CA HIS A 465 -21.65 -7.03 10.79
C HIS A 465 -20.77 -7.98 11.61
N ARG A 466 -19.82 -8.63 10.97
CA ARG A 466 -18.87 -9.51 11.62
C ARG A 466 -17.96 -8.70 12.58
N LEU A 467 -17.64 -9.25 13.75
CA LEU A 467 -16.63 -8.63 14.62
C LEU A 467 -15.29 -8.53 13.90
N GLY A 468 -14.62 -7.40 14.04
CA GLY A 468 -13.36 -7.16 13.38
C GLY A 468 -13.46 -6.98 11.85
N GLU A 469 -14.66 -6.69 11.32
CA GLU A 469 -14.82 -6.42 9.90
C GLU A 469 -14.11 -5.12 9.51
N PRO A 470 -13.23 -5.14 8.47
CA PRO A 470 -12.56 -3.94 8.00
C PRO A 470 -13.55 -2.89 7.51
N THR A 471 -13.34 -1.64 7.91
CA THR A 471 -14.20 -0.52 7.48
C THR A 471 -14.16 -0.29 5.98
N LEU A 472 -13.05 -0.63 5.33
CA LEU A 472 -12.90 -0.55 3.88
C LEU A 472 -14.01 -1.31 3.14
N ASN A 473 -14.48 -2.43 3.67
CA ASN A 473 -15.58 -3.20 3.04
C ASN A 473 -16.88 -2.39 2.92
N GLY A 474 -17.22 -1.62 3.95
CA GLY A 474 -18.41 -0.75 3.95
C GLY A 474 -18.21 0.48 3.07
N ILE A 475 -17.03 1.09 3.13
CA ILE A 475 -16.68 2.26 2.30
C ILE A 475 -16.77 1.90 0.82
N MET A 476 -16.18 0.79 0.39
CA MET A 476 -16.24 0.35 -1.00
C MET A 476 -17.67 0.10 -1.51
N LYS A 477 -18.55 -0.41 -0.66
CA LYS A 477 -19.98 -0.55 -1.03
C LYS A 477 -20.65 0.80 -1.25
N ILE A 478 -20.36 1.78 -0.40
CA ILE A 478 -20.89 3.15 -0.53
C ILE A 478 -20.33 3.81 -1.79
N ASP A 479 -19.02 3.71 -2.01
CA ASP A 479 -18.36 4.30 -3.17
C ASP A 479 -18.87 3.72 -4.50
N ALA A 480 -19.08 2.40 -4.56
CA ALA A 480 -19.65 1.74 -5.74
C ALA A 480 -21.09 2.23 -6.05
N GLU A 481 -21.91 2.48 -5.02
CA GLU A 481 -23.24 3.06 -5.22
C GLU A 481 -23.16 4.53 -5.70
N MET A 482 -22.18 5.31 -5.22
CA MET A 482 -21.93 6.67 -5.71
C MET A 482 -21.53 6.66 -7.19
N ALA A 483 -20.58 5.81 -7.57
CA ALA A 483 -20.13 5.69 -8.95
C ALA A 483 -21.29 5.36 -9.89
N LYS A 484 -22.22 4.49 -9.49
CA LYS A 484 -23.44 4.21 -10.25
C LYS A 484 -24.33 5.44 -10.44
N ASN A 485 -24.47 6.27 -9.40
CA ASN A 485 -25.28 7.49 -9.48
C ASN A 485 -24.65 8.55 -10.39
N LEU A 486 -23.33 8.55 -10.55
CA LEU A 486 -22.59 9.44 -11.45
C LEU A 486 -22.48 8.90 -12.88
N ALA A 487 -22.51 7.58 -13.07
CA ALA A 487 -22.28 6.92 -14.36
C ALA A 487 -23.28 7.34 -15.48
N GLY A 488 -24.42 7.90 -15.13
CA GLY A 488 -25.38 8.48 -16.08
C GLY A 488 -25.01 9.87 -16.58
N ASN A 489 -23.95 10.50 -16.05
CA ASN A 489 -23.52 11.84 -16.41
C ASN A 489 -22.02 11.85 -16.70
N THR A 490 -21.65 11.82 -17.98
CA THR A 490 -20.29 11.77 -18.49
C THR A 490 -19.48 13.06 -18.25
N GLU A 491 -20.07 14.10 -17.69
CA GLU A 491 -19.39 15.35 -17.36
C GLU A 491 -19.00 15.46 -15.88
N LYS A 492 -19.53 14.56 -15.02
CA LYS A 492 -19.25 14.56 -13.57
C LYS A 492 -18.19 13.53 -13.20
N VAL A 493 -17.36 13.88 -12.22
CA VAL A 493 -16.28 13.02 -11.71
C VAL A 493 -16.57 12.48 -10.32
N ALA A 494 -16.14 11.24 -10.09
CA ALA A 494 -15.93 10.67 -8.77
C ALA A 494 -14.42 10.61 -8.49
N LEU A 495 -13.97 11.23 -7.42
CA LEU A 495 -12.57 11.27 -7.02
C LEU A 495 -12.39 10.67 -5.63
N GLY A 496 -11.23 10.08 -5.38
CA GLY A 496 -10.84 9.56 -4.08
C GLY A 496 -9.59 10.25 -3.53
N GLN A 497 -9.42 10.23 -2.23
CA GLN A 497 -8.17 10.60 -1.60
C GLN A 497 -7.44 9.33 -1.19
N GLY A 498 -6.32 8.99 -1.89
CA GLY A 498 -5.51 7.82 -1.58
C GLY A 498 -6.24 6.48 -1.69
N PHE A 499 -7.00 6.26 -2.75
CA PHE A 499 -7.72 5.00 -2.95
C PHE A 499 -6.78 3.82 -3.27
N VAL A 500 -7.29 2.62 -3.15
CA VAL A 500 -6.61 1.38 -3.53
C VAL A 500 -7.07 0.89 -4.90
N ASP A 501 -6.32 -0.02 -5.49
CA ASP A 501 -6.59 -0.55 -6.83
C ASP A 501 -7.95 -1.22 -6.99
N TYR A 502 -8.52 -1.72 -5.90
CA TYR A 502 -9.87 -2.30 -5.88
C TYR A 502 -10.98 -1.27 -6.16
N GLN A 503 -10.64 0.02 -6.15
CA GLN A 503 -11.55 1.13 -6.45
C GLN A 503 -11.29 1.77 -7.82
N ASN A 504 -10.43 1.19 -8.65
CA ASN A 504 -10.10 1.74 -9.98
C ASN A 504 -11.30 1.78 -10.95
N ASP A 505 -12.31 0.97 -10.72
CA ASP A 505 -13.58 0.98 -11.47
C ASP A 505 -14.60 2.00 -10.90
N ILE A 506 -14.28 2.60 -9.73
CA ILE A 506 -15.15 3.55 -9.03
C ILE A 506 -14.70 4.99 -9.31
N TYR A 507 -13.41 5.27 -9.18
CA TYR A 507 -12.87 6.62 -9.22
C TYR A 507 -12.21 6.99 -10.54
N ASN A 508 -12.48 8.22 -11.02
CA ASN A 508 -11.86 8.79 -12.20
C ASN A 508 -10.46 9.38 -11.93
N GLY A 509 -10.09 9.58 -10.68
CA GLY A 509 -8.80 10.13 -10.26
C GLY A 509 -8.65 10.20 -8.75
N TYR A 510 -7.47 10.57 -8.27
CA TYR A 510 -7.23 10.66 -6.82
C TYR A 510 -6.20 11.71 -6.40
N LEU A 511 -6.37 12.20 -5.18
CA LEU A 511 -5.47 13.14 -4.54
C LEU A 511 -4.39 12.39 -3.74
N VAL A 512 -3.12 12.77 -3.94
CA VAL A 512 -1.99 12.32 -3.13
C VAL A 512 -1.46 13.45 -2.25
N ASN A 513 -0.97 13.10 -1.06
CA ASN A 513 -0.43 14.07 -0.12
C ASN A 513 1.02 14.43 -0.46
N ALA A 514 1.43 15.63 -0.03
CA ALA A 514 2.81 16.11 -0.19
C ALA A 514 3.86 15.32 0.62
N SER A 515 3.42 14.46 1.53
CA SER A 515 4.29 13.58 2.33
C SER A 515 4.68 12.28 1.65
N ASP A 516 4.00 11.92 0.57
CA ASP A 516 4.33 10.72 -0.19
C ASP A 516 5.65 10.95 -0.92
N ASN A 517 6.59 10.02 -0.77
CA ASN A 517 7.94 10.19 -1.31
C ASN A 517 8.24 9.31 -2.52
N PHE A 518 7.30 8.46 -2.93
CA PHE A 518 7.49 7.55 -4.06
C PHE A 518 6.42 7.76 -5.15
N TYR A 519 6.34 8.98 -5.64
CA TYR A 519 5.37 9.38 -6.68
C TYR A 519 5.53 8.60 -7.99
N ALA A 520 6.75 8.20 -8.35
CA ALA A 520 7.00 7.38 -9.52
C ALA A 520 6.23 6.05 -9.47
N LEU A 521 6.10 5.43 -8.29
CA LEU A 521 5.30 4.22 -8.12
C LEU A 521 3.82 4.48 -8.38
N HIS A 522 3.25 5.57 -7.81
CA HIS A 522 1.87 5.96 -8.07
C HIS A 522 1.62 6.12 -9.57
N ARG A 523 2.47 6.86 -10.27
CA ARG A 523 2.33 7.08 -11.71
C ARG A 523 2.55 5.81 -12.52
N TYR A 524 3.48 4.95 -12.13
CA TYR A 524 3.75 3.71 -12.84
C TYR A 524 2.61 2.69 -12.67
N MET A 525 2.00 2.67 -11.49
CA MET A 525 0.80 1.86 -11.22
C MET A 525 -0.36 2.29 -12.10
N ASP A 526 -0.62 3.60 -12.18
CA ASP A 526 -1.77 4.17 -12.86
C ASP A 526 -1.31 5.15 -13.94
N THR A 527 -0.84 4.60 -15.06
CA THR A 527 -0.18 5.38 -16.14
C THR A 527 -1.05 6.47 -16.75
N LEU A 528 -2.35 6.32 -16.74
CA LEU A 528 -3.30 7.25 -17.38
C LEU A 528 -4.21 7.98 -16.39
N ILE A 529 -4.47 7.44 -15.22
CA ILE A 529 -5.42 8.03 -14.27
C ILE A 529 -4.98 9.45 -13.84
N PRO A 530 -5.86 10.43 -13.75
CA PRO A 530 -5.56 11.73 -13.17
C PRO A 530 -5.12 11.59 -11.71
N ILE A 531 -3.89 11.97 -11.42
CA ILE A 531 -3.34 12.04 -10.08
C ILE A 531 -3.11 13.52 -9.75
N MET A 532 -3.61 13.95 -8.60
CA MET A 532 -3.52 15.32 -8.13
C MET A 532 -2.55 15.38 -6.95
N LEU A 533 -1.52 16.23 -7.04
CA LEU A 533 -0.53 16.41 -5.99
C LEU A 533 -0.79 17.70 -5.22
N ARG A 534 -0.94 17.56 -3.91
CA ARG A 534 -1.12 18.68 -2.99
C ARG A 534 0.16 19.50 -2.86
N VAL A 535 0.08 20.81 -3.06
CA VAL A 535 1.18 21.77 -3.00
C VAL A 535 0.99 22.72 -1.83
N GLU A 536 1.94 22.76 -0.91
CA GLU A 536 1.99 23.63 0.25
C GLU A 536 3.09 24.68 0.11
N VAL A 537 2.99 25.85 0.78
CA VAL A 537 3.97 26.93 0.69
C VAL A 537 5.40 26.48 0.96
N ARG A 538 5.58 25.71 2.03
CA ARG A 538 6.93 25.26 2.50
C ARG A 538 7.71 24.42 1.50
N ASN A 539 7.03 23.77 0.55
CA ASN A 539 7.64 22.85 -0.41
C ASN A 539 7.15 23.09 -1.85
N ALA A 540 6.52 24.24 -2.12
CA ALA A 540 5.75 24.46 -3.34
C ALA A 540 6.55 24.18 -4.62
N ARG A 541 7.75 24.74 -4.76
CA ARG A 541 8.55 24.55 -5.97
C ARG A 541 8.99 23.08 -6.16
N LYS A 542 9.37 22.41 -5.05
CA LYS A 542 9.71 21.00 -5.07
C LYS A 542 8.50 20.15 -5.50
N ALA A 543 7.34 20.36 -4.87
CA ALA A 543 6.12 19.61 -5.18
C ALA A 543 5.64 19.83 -6.62
N MET A 544 5.74 21.06 -7.14
CA MET A 544 5.40 21.34 -8.54
C MET A 544 6.35 20.67 -9.53
N ASN A 545 7.66 20.58 -9.21
CA ASN A 545 8.62 19.81 -10.00
C ASN A 545 8.31 18.30 -9.96
N GLU A 546 7.94 17.75 -8.80
CA GLU A 546 7.48 16.38 -8.67
C GLU A 546 6.19 16.13 -9.48
N ALA A 547 5.29 17.11 -9.50
CA ALA A 547 4.09 17.02 -10.33
C ALA A 547 4.45 16.98 -11.83
N LEU A 548 5.41 17.79 -12.30
CA LEU A 548 5.89 17.75 -13.66
C LEU A 548 6.56 16.41 -13.98
N LEU A 549 7.45 15.96 -13.11
CA LEU A 549 8.23 14.72 -13.25
C LEU A 549 7.32 13.49 -13.38
N ASN A 550 6.25 13.44 -12.59
CA ASN A 550 5.36 12.28 -12.48
C ASN A 550 3.99 12.46 -13.16
N ARG A 551 3.83 13.46 -14.04
CA ARG A 551 2.57 13.72 -14.77
C ARG A 551 1.37 13.85 -13.82
N MET A 552 1.49 14.67 -12.78
CA MET A 552 0.42 14.92 -11.80
C MET A 552 -0.12 16.33 -11.94
N ASN A 553 -1.41 16.53 -11.69
CA ASN A 553 -2.02 17.84 -11.58
C ASN A 553 -1.56 18.57 -10.31
N ILE A 554 -1.45 19.88 -10.36
CA ILE A 554 -1.11 20.72 -9.22
C ILE A 554 -2.37 21.05 -8.45
N VAL A 555 -2.39 20.85 -7.12
CA VAL A 555 -3.47 21.30 -6.23
C VAL A 555 -2.91 22.28 -5.22
N TYR A 556 -3.21 23.54 -5.37
CA TYR A 556 -2.84 24.56 -4.37
C TYR A 556 -3.64 24.36 -3.08
N ASP A 557 -2.92 24.10 -2.00
CA ASP A 557 -3.40 24.08 -0.64
C ASP A 557 -2.31 24.73 0.24
N LEU A 558 -2.08 26.02 -0.01
CA LEU A 558 -0.85 26.70 0.37
C LEU A 558 -0.74 26.86 1.88
N ASN A 559 -1.79 27.38 2.50
CA ASN A 559 -1.93 27.48 3.96
C ASN A 559 -3.38 27.22 4.38
N PHE A 560 -3.73 26.01 4.78
CA PHE A 560 -5.00 25.67 5.42
C PHE A 560 -6.28 26.08 4.68
N PHE A 561 -6.41 25.79 3.40
CA PHE A 561 -7.63 25.92 2.59
C PHE A 561 -8.08 27.34 2.21
N ASN A 562 -7.82 28.37 3.04
CA ASN A 562 -8.42 29.69 2.91
C ASN A 562 -7.41 30.82 2.68
N ASP A 563 -6.21 30.49 2.28
CA ASP A 563 -5.19 31.43 1.87
C ASP A 563 -5.58 32.16 0.57
N ASN A 564 -5.02 33.35 0.40
CA ASN A 564 -5.20 34.10 -0.82
C ASN A 564 -4.06 33.82 -1.80
N LEU A 565 -4.37 33.37 -3.02
CA LEU A 565 -3.35 33.11 -4.05
C LEU A 565 -2.52 34.35 -4.42
N GLU A 566 -3.11 35.55 -4.29
CA GLU A 566 -2.41 36.82 -4.55
C GLU A 566 -1.27 37.08 -3.55
N ASP A 567 -1.26 36.46 -2.40
CA ASP A 567 -0.18 36.52 -1.40
C ASP A 567 1.04 35.70 -1.78
N TYR A 568 0.90 34.79 -2.78
CA TYR A 568 1.94 33.88 -3.25
C TYR A 568 2.25 33.98 -4.75
N PRO A 569 2.51 35.20 -5.28
CA PRO A 569 2.59 35.42 -6.74
C PRO A 569 3.70 34.59 -7.41
N ASN A 570 4.82 34.35 -6.74
CA ASN A 570 5.92 33.55 -7.29
C ASN A 570 5.57 32.06 -7.40
N ILE A 571 4.80 31.53 -6.45
CA ILE A 571 4.33 30.14 -6.48
C ILE A 571 3.36 29.95 -7.63
N VAL A 572 2.34 30.80 -7.72
CA VAL A 572 1.32 30.77 -8.78
C VAL A 572 1.96 30.97 -10.15
N LYS A 573 2.89 31.91 -10.28
CA LYS A 573 3.62 32.13 -11.53
C LYS A 573 4.35 30.87 -11.99
N TYR A 574 5.05 30.19 -11.09
CA TYR A 574 5.79 28.99 -11.44
C TYR A 574 4.87 27.81 -11.80
N GLY A 575 3.76 27.66 -11.09
CA GLY A 575 2.74 26.65 -11.45
C GLY A 575 2.16 26.89 -12.85
N ASN A 576 1.81 28.15 -13.18
CA ASN A 576 1.33 28.50 -14.51
C ASN A 576 2.40 28.23 -15.59
N GLN A 577 3.67 28.51 -15.32
CA GLN A 577 4.78 28.18 -16.24
C GLN A 577 4.91 26.66 -16.51
N ILE A 578 4.65 25.82 -15.50
CA ILE A 578 4.61 24.36 -15.66
C ILE A 578 3.42 23.94 -16.54
N GLU A 579 2.24 24.50 -16.28
CA GLU A 579 1.05 24.17 -17.08
C GLU A 579 1.17 24.64 -18.53
N ASP A 580 1.71 25.83 -18.77
CA ASP A 580 2.01 26.31 -20.11
C ASP A 580 3.00 25.39 -20.85
N LEU A 581 4.05 24.93 -20.15
CA LEU A 581 5.01 23.98 -20.70
C LEU A 581 4.34 22.64 -21.06
N ARG A 582 3.49 22.12 -20.18
CA ARG A 582 2.73 20.88 -20.41
C ARG A 582 1.78 21.01 -21.58
N ASN A 583 1.05 22.10 -21.68
CA ASN A 583 0.11 22.37 -22.76
C ASN A 583 0.85 22.47 -24.09
N LYS A 584 1.96 23.23 -24.14
CA LYS A 584 2.76 23.38 -25.34
C LYS A 584 3.36 22.07 -25.85
N TYR A 585 3.79 21.20 -24.95
CA TYR A 585 4.40 19.90 -25.24
C TYR A 585 3.54 18.71 -24.81
N ALA A 586 2.23 18.85 -24.87
CA ALA A 586 1.29 17.84 -24.39
C ALA A 586 1.54 16.45 -25.00
N GLY A 587 1.92 16.38 -26.29
CA GLY A 587 2.25 15.11 -26.94
C GLY A 587 3.43 14.35 -26.34
N TYR A 588 4.36 15.06 -25.66
CA TYR A 588 5.53 14.49 -25.01
C TYR A 588 5.35 14.29 -23.49
N LEU A 589 4.50 15.08 -22.86
CA LEU A 589 4.38 15.11 -21.41
C LEU A 589 3.05 14.53 -20.93
N TRP A 590 1.93 15.07 -21.38
CA TRP A 590 0.63 14.68 -20.87
C TRP A 590 0.01 13.48 -21.58
N ASN A 591 0.11 13.44 -22.91
CA ASN A 591 -0.45 12.38 -23.75
C ASN A 591 0.56 11.26 -24.05
N ALA A 592 1.70 11.25 -23.37
CA ALA A 592 2.74 10.24 -23.47
C ALA A 592 2.63 9.24 -22.31
N THR A 593 3.15 8.04 -22.50
CA THR A 593 3.22 7.01 -21.47
C THR A 593 4.42 7.25 -20.56
N PHE A 594 4.21 7.29 -19.27
CA PHE A 594 5.28 7.34 -18.28
C PHE A 594 6.05 6.00 -18.27
N ASN A 595 7.36 6.07 -18.41
CA ASN A 595 8.25 4.90 -18.54
C ASN A 595 9.34 4.86 -17.46
N GLU A 596 9.16 5.57 -16.38
CA GLU A 596 10.11 5.67 -15.27
C GLU A 596 11.51 6.08 -15.79
N HIS A 597 12.58 5.38 -15.47
CA HIS A 597 13.94 5.67 -15.95
C HIS A 597 14.31 4.96 -17.25
N HIS A 598 13.44 4.10 -17.77
CA HIS A 598 13.80 3.22 -18.88
C HIS A 598 13.92 3.96 -20.22
N GLY A 599 15.06 3.82 -20.87
CA GLY A 599 15.34 4.34 -22.20
C GLY A 599 16.11 5.66 -22.22
N ALA A 600 16.60 6.12 -21.07
CA ALA A 600 17.54 7.22 -20.96
C ALA A 600 18.56 6.98 -19.84
N SER A 601 19.70 7.64 -19.92
CA SER A 601 20.68 7.76 -18.84
C SER A 601 20.89 9.23 -18.51
N VAL A 602 20.75 9.58 -17.23
CA VAL A 602 21.01 10.94 -16.72
C VAL A 602 22.08 10.89 -15.67
N GLN A 603 23.13 11.68 -15.83
CA GLN A 603 24.22 11.81 -14.89
C GLN A 603 24.29 13.22 -14.33
N GLY A 604 24.62 13.34 -13.06
CA GLY A 604 24.73 14.60 -12.31
C GLY A 604 24.35 14.42 -10.86
N ASN A 605 24.68 15.40 -10.02
CA ASN A 605 24.38 15.35 -8.59
C ASN A 605 22.98 15.88 -8.31
N ASN A 606 22.28 15.27 -7.34
CA ASN A 606 20.95 15.71 -6.89
C ASN A 606 19.90 15.75 -8.00
N LEU A 607 20.06 14.95 -9.03
CA LEU A 607 19.11 14.87 -10.14
C LEU A 607 18.14 13.71 -9.96
N GLU A 608 16.91 13.96 -10.36
CA GLU A 608 15.89 12.94 -10.56
C GLU A 608 15.29 13.11 -11.95
N TYR A 609 14.91 12.03 -12.60
CA TYR A 609 14.38 12.11 -13.96
C TYR A 609 13.28 11.07 -14.20
N ALA A 610 12.50 11.34 -15.23
CA ALA A 610 11.52 10.39 -15.76
C ALA A 610 11.49 10.45 -17.27
N VAL A 611 11.27 9.30 -17.89
CA VAL A 611 11.15 9.13 -19.33
C VAL A 611 9.69 8.99 -19.71
N PHE A 612 9.30 9.65 -20.79
CA PHE A 612 7.98 9.57 -21.39
C PHE A 612 8.10 9.08 -22.83
N ILE A 613 7.19 8.20 -23.25
CA ILE A 613 7.15 7.67 -24.61
C ILE A 613 5.86 8.13 -25.28
N THR A 614 6.00 8.90 -26.36
CA THR A 614 4.87 9.37 -27.14
C THR A 614 4.18 8.22 -27.89
N LYS A 615 2.96 8.43 -28.36
CA LYS A 615 2.24 7.46 -29.22
C LYS A 615 3.01 7.11 -30.50
N SER A 616 3.90 7.99 -30.97
CA SER A 616 4.77 7.75 -32.14
C SER A 616 6.12 7.09 -31.80
N GLY A 617 6.34 6.72 -30.53
CA GLY A 617 7.59 6.11 -30.06
C GLY A 617 8.74 7.09 -29.83
N LYS A 618 8.53 8.42 -29.96
CA LYS A 618 9.50 9.44 -29.56
C LYS A 618 9.57 9.52 -28.05
N ARG A 619 10.75 9.93 -27.53
CA ARG A 619 10.97 10.04 -26.08
C ARG A 619 11.10 11.48 -25.63
N ALA A 620 10.66 11.72 -24.41
CA ALA A 620 11.00 12.92 -23.65
C ALA A 620 11.57 12.51 -22.30
N VAL A 621 12.48 13.30 -21.78
CA VAL A 621 13.08 13.13 -20.45
C VAL A 621 12.83 14.40 -19.66
N VAL A 622 12.11 14.29 -18.56
CA VAL A 622 11.99 15.35 -17.56
C VAL A 622 13.12 15.15 -16.57
N VAL A 623 13.93 16.18 -16.32
CA VAL A 623 15.00 16.15 -15.31
C VAL A 623 14.77 17.28 -14.33
N VAL A 624 14.91 16.96 -13.05
CA VAL A 624 14.71 17.90 -11.94
C VAL A 624 15.96 17.94 -11.06
N ASN A 625 16.45 19.14 -10.75
CA ASN A 625 17.43 19.33 -9.68
C ASN A 625 16.73 19.42 -8.33
N LYS A 626 16.97 18.45 -7.44
CA LYS A 626 16.37 18.37 -6.10
C LYS A 626 17.12 19.18 -5.04
N SER A 627 18.33 19.66 -5.33
CA SER A 627 19.09 20.52 -4.39
C SER A 627 18.35 21.84 -4.17
N VAL A 628 18.29 22.29 -2.95
CA VAL A 628 17.76 23.60 -2.59
C VAL A 628 18.80 24.71 -2.68
N ASN A 629 20.10 24.36 -2.78
CA ASN A 629 21.20 25.30 -2.73
C ASN A 629 22.13 25.27 -3.93
N ASP A 630 22.29 24.08 -4.55
CA ASP A 630 23.37 23.86 -5.52
C ASP A 630 22.85 23.74 -6.95
N ASN A 631 23.57 24.33 -7.87
CA ASN A 631 23.40 24.03 -9.30
C ASN A 631 23.84 22.61 -9.58
N SER A 632 23.22 21.99 -10.59
CA SER A 632 23.60 20.67 -11.06
C SER A 632 23.68 20.65 -12.59
N LYS A 633 24.76 20.06 -13.10
CA LYS A 633 24.90 19.79 -14.54
C LYS A 633 24.25 18.44 -14.84
N ALA A 634 23.22 18.44 -15.67
CA ALA A 634 22.58 17.23 -16.16
C ALA A 634 23.16 16.83 -17.51
N GLU A 635 23.81 15.67 -17.56
CA GLU A 635 24.24 15.02 -18.80
C GLU A 635 23.25 13.94 -19.16
N VAL A 636 22.62 14.04 -20.35
CA VAL A 636 21.51 13.18 -20.75
C VAL A 636 21.80 12.47 -22.05
N VAL A 637 21.69 11.17 -22.05
CA VAL A 637 21.85 10.29 -23.21
C VAL A 637 20.55 9.49 -23.42
N LEU A 638 20.06 9.52 -24.65
CA LEU A 638 18.97 8.65 -25.12
C LEU A 638 19.53 7.54 -26.00
N ASP A 639 19.05 6.34 -25.86
CA ASP A 639 19.61 5.11 -26.45
C ASP A 639 19.57 5.08 -28.01
N ASN A 640 18.98 6.09 -28.67
CA ASN A 640 18.72 6.05 -30.12
C ASN A 640 19.46 7.09 -30.97
N GLY A 641 20.29 7.96 -30.38
CA GLY A 641 21.16 8.91 -31.07
C GLY A 641 20.44 9.99 -31.90
N LYS A 642 19.16 10.26 -31.67
CA LYS A 642 18.40 11.30 -32.38
C LYS A 642 18.78 12.71 -31.91
N ALA A 643 18.50 13.70 -32.77
CA ALA A 643 18.66 15.11 -32.42
C ALA A 643 17.67 15.48 -31.30
N LEU A 644 18.16 16.23 -30.32
CA LEU A 644 17.38 16.59 -29.12
C LEU A 644 17.19 18.11 -29.04
N VAL A 645 16.07 18.49 -28.44
CA VAL A 645 15.77 19.86 -28.03
C VAL A 645 15.37 19.86 -26.55
N TYR A 646 15.50 21.02 -25.89
CA TYR A 646 15.04 21.17 -24.52
C TYR A 646 14.23 22.46 -24.31
N ALA A 647 13.38 22.44 -23.30
CA ALA A 647 12.64 23.59 -22.80
C ALA A 647 12.56 23.53 -21.27
N THR A 648 12.32 24.67 -20.61
CA THR A 648 12.13 24.77 -19.16
C THR A 648 10.82 25.46 -18.84
N PRO A 649 10.28 25.34 -17.61
CA PRO A 649 9.10 26.11 -17.20
C PRO A 649 9.25 27.60 -17.41
N GLU A 650 10.45 28.16 -17.14
CA GLU A 650 10.72 29.59 -17.28
C GLU A 650 11.01 30.03 -18.74
N SER A 651 11.33 29.06 -19.62
CA SER A 651 11.62 29.33 -21.06
C SER A 651 11.09 28.19 -21.90
N GLN A 652 9.84 28.31 -22.34
CA GLN A 652 9.12 27.27 -23.07
C GLN A 652 9.51 27.17 -24.56
N GLU A 653 10.31 28.10 -25.08
CA GLU A 653 10.87 27.98 -26.43
C GLU A 653 11.92 26.87 -26.47
N SER A 654 11.78 25.96 -27.43
CA SER A 654 12.73 24.85 -27.58
C SER A 654 14.08 25.34 -28.07
N LYS A 655 15.16 24.89 -27.45
CA LYS A 655 16.55 25.11 -27.78
C LYS A 655 17.22 23.80 -28.17
N THR A 656 18.24 23.84 -29.02
CA THR A 656 19.02 22.64 -29.35
C THR A 656 19.72 22.12 -28.07
N PHE A 657 19.63 20.84 -27.83
CA PHE A 657 20.30 20.18 -26.70
C PHE A 657 21.61 19.56 -27.19
N ASN A 658 22.71 19.89 -26.54
CA ASN A 658 24.08 19.47 -26.91
C ASN A 658 24.68 18.48 -25.89
N GLY A 659 23.86 17.60 -25.32
CA GLY A 659 24.29 16.54 -24.38
C GLY A 659 24.28 16.92 -22.91
N SER A 660 24.31 18.20 -22.56
CA SER A 660 24.19 18.63 -21.15
C SER A 660 23.48 19.97 -20.99
N VAL A 661 22.96 20.22 -19.78
CA VAL A 661 22.31 21.48 -19.37
C VAL A 661 22.56 21.76 -17.92
N GLU A 662 22.79 23.04 -17.56
CA GLU A 662 22.89 23.50 -16.19
C GLU A 662 21.50 23.75 -15.60
N LEU A 663 21.25 23.21 -14.41
CA LEU A 663 20.00 23.33 -13.67
C LEU A 663 20.25 24.08 -12.36
N ALA A 664 19.59 25.21 -12.18
CA ALA A 664 19.56 25.92 -10.92
C ALA A 664 18.90 25.09 -9.80
N PRO A 665 19.05 25.48 -8.52
CA PRO A 665 18.36 24.83 -7.42
C PRO A 665 16.84 24.75 -7.67
N LEU A 666 16.23 23.61 -7.40
CA LEU A 666 14.78 23.36 -7.57
C LEU A 666 14.26 23.76 -8.97
N SER A 667 15.03 23.52 -10.01
CA SER A 667 14.59 23.77 -11.39
C SER A 667 14.37 22.46 -12.15
N ALA A 668 13.64 22.56 -13.26
CA ALA A 668 13.31 21.44 -14.14
C ALA A 668 13.62 21.76 -15.60
N VAL A 669 13.90 20.72 -16.38
CA VAL A 669 14.06 20.77 -17.83
C VAL A 669 13.35 19.59 -18.47
N VAL A 670 12.81 19.82 -19.66
CA VAL A 670 12.24 18.78 -20.52
C VAL A 670 13.10 18.66 -21.75
N ILE A 671 13.65 17.49 -22.01
CA ILE A 671 14.50 17.17 -23.17
C ILE A 671 13.69 16.23 -24.05
N MET A 672 13.59 16.55 -25.37
CA MET A 672 12.67 15.87 -26.28
C MET A 672 13.39 15.50 -27.58
N GLU A 673 13.07 14.33 -28.13
CA GLU A 673 13.46 13.95 -29.49
C GLU A 673 12.72 14.80 -30.53
N LYS A 674 13.47 15.33 -31.56
CA LYS A 674 12.88 16.08 -32.65
C LYS A 674 11.95 15.24 -33.53
#